data_e7d61881fbaa931beeba5c83f0c0619d
#
_entry.id   e7d61881fbaa931beeba5c83f0c0619d
#
_cell.length_a   1.000
_cell.length_b   1.000
_cell.length_c   1.000
_cell.angle_alpha   90.00
_cell.angle_beta   90.00
_cell.angle_gamma   90.00
#
_symmetry.space_group_name_H-M   'P 1'
#
loop_
_entity.id
_entity.type
_entity.pdbx_description
1 polymer ?
#
loop_
_entity_poly.entity_id
_entity_poly.type
_entity_poly.pdbx_seq_one_letter_code
_entity_poly.pdbx_strand_id
1 'polypeptide(L)'
;MKTNLKRITLGVALFSALAGFSQTNKIQPCVTVDAMEEYFNLNPGAREKFQANQDIMQKEYLAYEKNQTANKSAAVEYTIPVVFHVLHLGGPENVSDATVIGALAQVNSDFAAAGSDFSSIFAPFQALYINSDMKFMLAKKDPSGNCTSGIIHHYDARTNWDRNPPSSAFNPALFSGITWPTTKYLNVIVVKSIVAAPNQNGTVVGYTTLPGNLTNGAIQDAIIYNYSFLSGLAARNLSHEIGHWFNLTHTFGNTNNPGLVCGSSAGGDGVSDTPDTKGNFSTCPASSTNTAFTCTSPNPTNTANYYQNVQNFMDYSSCPRNFTTGQTNKMRTAAQSATSSRNNLWSVGNLTFTGVNSTAVCAPIAQFLSTTGYSVCSGGSLLMKDFSYNAAITNYSWTVDNSAVIASPTASNTSILFPTPGVTSVTLTVSNGSGSSSIVKSVTVLNGSAAITGPYFESFESAGVPANWQVINPNNVAWAQTNIAAKDGNGSFYLDGSQSASGDEDFLVMPMMDVLNNPNDSLKFSYAYARNSATQADKLVIETSVDCGGSWQYFTQYSAATMQAGSGGVTGVPFVPTLAQWKQVNVTEHPNWFNITGSQSVLFRFVFTEDPAAGNGNRLFIDAVKFEGLANGINELTKSYKLNLYPNPSNSETNLKFNLNDAANVTVNVVDILGNNVLPAINTTFSAGEQVVSINKNGTLSKGIYFVNLSINGAKMSKKLLIN
;
A
#
# COMPACT_ATOMS: atom_id res chain seq x y z
N MET A 1 -75.25 -15.48 23.36
CA MET A 1 -74.38 -14.35 23.76
C MET A 1 -73.04 -14.57 23.08
N LYS A 2 -72.73 -13.72 22.14
CA LYS A 2 -71.48 -13.82 21.34
C LYS A 2 -70.40 -12.95 22.00
N THR A 3 -69.28 -13.51 22.37
CA THR A 3 -68.11 -12.77 22.82
C THR A 3 -66.99 -12.91 21.83
N ASN A 4 -66.57 -11.79 21.27
CA ASN A 4 -65.48 -11.65 20.30
C ASN A 4 -64.12 -11.87 20.99
N LEU A 5 -63.32 -12.79 20.47
CA LEU A 5 -61.94 -12.99 20.83
C LEU A 5 -61.04 -12.24 19.83
N LYS A 6 -60.43 -11.14 20.27
CA LYS A 6 -59.36 -10.44 19.52
C LYS A 6 -58.10 -11.28 19.58
N ARG A 7 -57.57 -11.67 18.45
CA ARG A 7 -56.25 -12.27 18.30
C ARG A 7 -55.19 -11.20 18.45
N ILE A 8 -54.39 -11.29 19.52
CA ILE A 8 -53.14 -10.53 19.68
C ILE A 8 -52.03 -11.42 19.07
N THR A 9 -51.46 -10.99 17.99
CA THR A 9 -50.27 -11.62 17.40
C THR A 9 -49.04 -11.13 18.16
N LEU A 10 -48.45 -11.99 18.96
CA LEU A 10 -47.21 -11.72 19.67
C LEU A 10 -46.06 -11.99 18.72
N GLY A 11 -45.39 -10.95 18.23
CA GLY A 11 -44.15 -11.04 17.47
C GLY A 11 -43.01 -11.46 18.39
N VAL A 12 -42.56 -12.71 18.25
CA VAL A 12 -41.31 -13.17 18.88
C VAL A 12 -40.14 -12.60 18.08
N ALA A 13 -39.52 -11.54 18.58
CA ALA A 13 -38.22 -11.08 18.10
C ALA A 13 -37.16 -12.09 18.54
N LEU A 14 -36.65 -12.87 17.60
CA LEU A 14 -35.46 -13.70 17.81
C LEU A 14 -34.26 -12.75 17.93
N PHE A 15 -33.83 -12.46 19.15
CA PHE A 15 -32.48 -11.96 19.40
C PHE A 15 -31.50 -13.12 19.18
N SER A 16 -30.92 -13.21 17.98
CA SER A 16 -29.69 -13.96 17.75
C SER A 16 -28.57 -13.22 18.49
N ALA A 17 -28.24 -13.69 19.68
CA ALA A 17 -27.00 -13.34 20.34
C ALA A 17 -25.87 -13.82 19.42
N LEU A 18 -25.28 -12.92 18.64
CA LEU A 18 -23.95 -13.07 18.11
C LEU A 18 -23.02 -13.15 19.32
N ALA A 19 -22.71 -14.38 19.75
CA ALA A 19 -21.55 -14.61 20.57
C ALA A 19 -20.34 -14.16 19.73
N GLY A 20 -19.93 -12.92 19.92
CA GLY A 20 -18.62 -12.46 19.49
C GLY A 20 -17.61 -13.33 20.20
N PHE A 21 -17.08 -14.32 19.52
CA PHE A 21 -15.84 -14.95 19.92
C PHE A 21 -14.80 -13.82 19.91
N SER A 22 -14.48 -13.29 21.08
CA SER A 22 -13.26 -12.56 21.31
C SER A 22 -12.14 -13.53 20.91
N GLN A 23 -11.63 -13.41 19.70
CA GLN A 23 -10.37 -14.02 19.34
C GLN A 23 -9.32 -13.37 20.23
N THR A 24 -8.96 -14.03 21.32
CA THR A 24 -7.74 -13.69 22.03
C THR A 24 -6.63 -13.83 20.99
N ASN A 25 -5.99 -12.71 20.64
CA ASN A 25 -4.87 -12.69 19.72
C ASN A 25 -3.78 -13.60 20.30
N LYS A 26 -3.70 -14.83 19.79
CA LYS A 26 -2.70 -15.80 20.19
C LYS A 26 -1.34 -15.27 19.72
N ILE A 27 -0.39 -15.11 20.63
CA ILE A 27 1.00 -14.77 20.27
C ILE A 27 1.67 -16.06 19.83
N GLN A 28 2.30 -16.05 18.65
CA GLN A 28 3.14 -17.13 18.14
C GLN A 28 4.60 -16.68 18.26
N PRO A 29 5.35 -17.10 19.29
CA PRO A 29 6.68 -16.56 19.56
C PRO A 29 7.66 -16.75 18.41
N CYS A 30 7.62 -17.90 17.72
CA CYS A 30 8.49 -18.20 16.60
C CYS A 30 7.79 -19.10 15.58
N VAL A 31 8.10 -18.94 14.30
CA VAL A 31 7.59 -19.80 13.21
C VAL A 31 8.73 -20.39 12.35
N THR A 32 9.95 -20.44 12.89
CA THR A 32 11.16 -20.92 12.19
C THR A 32 10.96 -22.31 11.60
N VAL A 33 10.43 -23.27 12.34
CA VAL A 33 10.23 -24.64 11.85
C VAL A 33 9.23 -24.67 10.70
N ASP A 34 8.10 -23.98 10.84
CA ASP A 34 7.09 -23.93 9.77
C ASP A 34 7.63 -23.25 8.52
N ALA A 35 8.37 -22.15 8.68
CA ALA A 35 9.01 -21.44 7.58
C ALA A 35 10.03 -22.32 6.83
N MET A 36 10.80 -23.12 7.56
CA MET A 36 11.74 -24.07 6.96
C MET A 36 11.02 -25.20 6.23
N GLU A 37 9.94 -25.72 6.80
CA GLU A 37 9.11 -26.73 6.14
C GLU A 37 8.47 -26.22 4.84
N GLU A 38 7.96 -24.98 4.84
CA GLU A 38 7.48 -24.32 3.62
C GLU A 38 8.59 -24.26 2.55
N TYR A 39 9.80 -23.86 2.95
CA TYR A 39 10.94 -23.80 2.04
C TYR A 39 11.30 -25.17 1.45
N PHE A 40 11.35 -26.23 2.29
CA PHE A 40 11.65 -27.58 1.83
C PHE A 40 10.60 -28.11 0.84
N ASN A 41 9.33 -27.82 1.08
CA ASN A 41 8.25 -28.23 0.20
C ASN A 41 8.32 -27.56 -1.17
N LEU A 42 8.85 -26.34 -1.24
CA LEU A 42 9.00 -25.57 -2.49
C LEU A 42 10.32 -25.85 -3.21
N ASN A 43 11.33 -26.40 -2.53
CA ASN A 43 12.67 -26.60 -3.05
C ASN A 43 13.11 -28.07 -2.91
N PRO A 44 12.78 -28.93 -3.88
CA PRO A 44 13.19 -30.34 -3.86
C PRO A 44 14.71 -30.51 -3.64
N GLY A 45 15.10 -31.43 -2.75
CA GLY A 45 16.50 -31.66 -2.37
C GLY A 45 17.08 -30.71 -1.30
N ALA A 46 16.35 -29.65 -0.92
CA ALA A 46 16.83 -28.73 0.11
C ALA A 46 16.86 -29.36 1.50
N ARG A 47 15.92 -30.26 1.83
CA ARG A 47 15.85 -30.96 3.12
C ARG A 47 17.05 -31.90 3.30
N GLU A 48 17.39 -32.67 2.29
CA GLU A 48 18.54 -33.60 2.31
C GLU A 48 19.83 -32.81 2.47
N LYS A 49 19.98 -31.71 1.77
CA LYS A 49 21.16 -30.82 1.89
C LYS A 49 21.25 -30.22 3.29
N PHE A 50 20.13 -29.75 3.83
CA PHE A 50 20.07 -29.22 5.19
C PHE A 50 20.47 -30.28 6.20
N GLN A 51 19.93 -31.51 6.12
CA GLN A 51 20.28 -32.60 7.03
C GLN A 51 21.76 -32.93 6.97
N ALA A 52 22.32 -32.99 5.77
CA ALA A 52 23.77 -33.23 5.62
C ALA A 52 24.63 -32.15 6.30
N ASN A 53 24.23 -30.89 6.19
CA ASN A 53 24.89 -29.78 6.87
C ASN A 53 24.72 -29.87 8.39
N GLN A 54 23.54 -30.24 8.89
CA GLN A 54 23.30 -30.44 10.32
C GLN A 54 24.15 -31.59 10.88
N ASP A 55 24.34 -32.69 10.15
CA ASP A 55 25.20 -33.79 10.52
C ASP A 55 26.68 -33.36 10.63
N ILE A 56 27.14 -32.47 9.76
CA ILE A 56 28.48 -31.86 9.85
C ILE A 56 28.57 -31.01 11.11
N MET A 57 27.64 -30.10 11.34
CA MET A 57 27.65 -29.21 12.49
C MET A 57 27.52 -29.96 13.82
N GLN A 58 26.77 -31.06 13.85
CA GLN A 58 26.67 -31.90 15.05
C GLN A 58 28.02 -32.63 15.36
N LYS A 59 28.74 -33.08 14.34
CA LYS A 59 30.08 -33.62 14.51
C LYS A 59 31.07 -32.57 15.03
N GLU A 60 31.00 -31.34 14.49
CA GLU A 60 31.81 -30.20 14.95
C GLU A 60 31.52 -29.92 16.44
N TYR A 61 30.24 -29.90 16.83
CA TYR A 61 29.80 -29.67 18.21
C TYR A 61 30.31 -30.75 19.16
N LEU A 62 30.16 -32.03 18.83
CA LEU A 62 30.64 -33.12 19.66
C LEU A 62 32.18 -33.12 19.79
N ALA A 63 32.90 -32.73 18.74
CA ALA A 63 34.35 -32.53 18.79
C ALA A 63 34.75 -31.36 19.71
N TYR A 64 34.00 -30.26 19.63
CA TYR A 64 34.20 -29.09 20.51
C TYR A 64 34.01 -29.46 21.99
N GLU A 65 32.89 -30.10 22.33
CA GLU A 65 32.59 -30.57 23.70
C GLU A 65 33.72 -31.46 24.25
N LYS A 66 34.19 -32.41 23.46
CA LYS A 66 35.30 -33.28 23.84
C LYS A 66 36.61 -32.51 24.11
N ASN A 67 36.90 -31.51 23.32
CA ASN A 67 38.10 -30.67 23.47
C ASN A 67 38.02 -29.74 24.69
N GLN A 68 36.85 -29.23 25.03
CA GLN A 68 36.64 -28.38 26.23
C GLN A 68 36.86 -29.13 27.52
N THR A 69 36.53 -30.43 27.56
CA THR A 69 36.82 -31.29 28.72
C THR A 69 38.30 -31.60 28.87
N ALA A 70 39.07 -31.56 27.79
CA ALA A 70 40.50 -31.88 27.76
C ALA A 70 41.43 -30.67 27.99
N ASN A 71 41.03 -29.46 27.51
CA ASN A 71 41.85 -28.25 27.53
C ASN A 71 41.00 -27.02 27.81
N LYS A 72 41.32 -26.22 28.86
CA LYS A 72 40.77 -24.86 29.01
C LYS A 72 41.44 -23.95 27.97
N SER A 73 40.78 -23.75 26.82
CA SER A 73 41.24 -22.80 25.82
C SER A 73 41.01 -21.37 26.34
N ALA A 74 41.84 -20.41 25.88
CA ALA A 74 41.62 -19.01 26.15
C ALA A 74 40.26 -18.59 25.53
N ALA A 75 39.50 -17.80 26.27
CA ALA A 75 38.20 -17.27 25.78
C ALA A 75 38.42 -16.45 24.51
N VAL A 76 37.75 -16.86 23.44
CA VAL A 76 37.70 -16.11 22.18
C VAL A 76 36.41 -15.32 22.15
N GLU A 77 36.50 -13.98 22.07
CA GLU A 77 35.30 -13.14 21.88
C GLU A 77 34.85 -13.19 20.41
N TYR A 78 33.61 -13.56 20.19
CA TYR A 78 32.98 -13.61 18.88
C TYR A 78 32.18 -12.32 18.66
N THR A 79 32.84 -11.26 18.18
CA THR A 79 32.12 -10.01 17.83
C THR A 79 31.40 -10.19 16.51
N ILE A 80 30.07 -10.04 16.54
CA ILE A 80 29.17 -10.23 15.39
C ILE A 80 28.66 -8.87 14.92
N PRO A 81 29.00 -8.43 13.70
CA PRO A 81 28.45 -7.21 13.10
C PRO A 81 26.95 -7.37 12.78
N VAL A 82 26.13 -6.49 13.34
CA VAL A 82 24.68 -6.51 13.16
C VAL A 82 24.23 -5.26 12.39
N VAL A 83 23.26 -5.42 11.51
CA VAL A 83 22.50 -4.33 10.89
C VAL A 83 21.03 -4.58 11.10
N PHE A 84 20.31 -3.52 11.50
CA PHE A 84 18.86 -3.53 11.59
C PHE A 84 18.27 -2.77 10.39
N HIS A 85 17.32 -3.40 9.74
CA HIS A 85 16.51 -2.81 8.66
C HIS A 85 15.08 -2.61 9.18
N VAL A 86 14.73 -1.38 9.51
CA VAL A 86 13.39 -1.02 10.02
C VAL A 86 12.51 -0.66 8.83
N LEU A 87 11.57 -1.54 8.50
CA LEU A 87 10.61 -1.31 7.41
C LEU A 87 9.35 -0.65 7.98
N HIS A 88 8.92 0.46 7.38
CA HIS A 88 7.79 1.22 7.89
C HIS A 88 7.01 1.95 6.79
N LEU A 89 5.78 2.34 7.11
CA LEU A 89 4.94 3.25 6.32
C LEU A 89 4.65 4.56 7.09
N GLY A 90 5.53 4.93 8.02
CA GLY A 90 5.42 6.14 8.83
C GLY A 90 4.55 5.99 10.09
N GLY A 91 4.14 4.76 10.42
CA GLY A 91 3.39 4.42 11.61
C GLY A 91 4.31 4.06 12.81
N PRO A 92 3.74 3.46 13.88
CA PRO A 92 4.48 3.09 15.10
C PRO A 92 5.55 2.02 14.87
N GLU A 93 5.51 1.33 13.74
CA GLU A 93 6.53 0.38 13.30
C GLU A 93 7.87 1.04 12.93
N ASN A 94 7.89 2.36 12.70
CA ASN A 94 9.10 3.13 12.56
C ASN A 94 9.70 3.39 13.96
N VAL A 95 10.20 2.33 14.57
CA VAL A 95 10.79 2.40 15.92
C VAL A 95 12.05 3.29 15.93
N SER A 96 12.28 3.97 17.05
CA SER A 96 13.48 4.81 17.20
C SER A 96 14.77 3.99 17.26
N ASP A 97 15.88 4.58 16.86
CA ASP A 97 17.23 4.01 17.03
C ASP A 97 17.48 3.60 18.48
N ALA A 98 17.00 4.39 19.45
CA ALA A 98 17.12 4.09 20.87
C ALA A 98 16.41 2.77 21.26
N THR A 99 15.26 2.47 20.66
CA THR A 99 14.55 1.20 20.87
C THR A 99 15.36 0.03 20.34
N VAL A 100 15.92 0.16 19.15
CA VAL A 100 16.78 -0.89 18.54
C VAL A 100 18.04 -1.12 19.37
N ILE A 101 18.70 -0.02 19.79
CA ILE A 101 19.90 -0.08 20.64
C ILE A 101 19.58 -0.75 21.98
N GLY A 102 18.41 -0.45 22.57
CA GLY A 102 17.95 -1.09 23.80
C GLY A 102 17.72 -2.60 23.64
N ALA A 103 17.11 -3.03 22.53
CA ALA A 103 16.92 -4.43 22.20
C ALA A 103 18.26 -5.17 22.04
N LEU A 104 19.20 -4.55 21.32
CA LEU A 104 20.55 -5.13 21.14
C LEU A 104 21.33 -5.21 22.46
N ALA A 105 21.16 -4.23 23.35
CA ALA A 105 21.74 -4.26 24.70
C ALA A 105 21.17 -5.41 25.53
N GLN A 106 19.85 -5.69 25.42
CA GLN A 106 19.23 -6.86 26.06
C GLN A 106 19.80 -8.17 25.51
N VAL A 107 19.94 -8.31 24.20
CA VAL A 107 20.60 -9.47 23.56
C VAL A 107 22.01 -9.67 24.12
N ASN A 108 22.83 -8.62 24.16
CA ASN A 108 24.19 -8.72 24.71
C ASN A 108 24.19 -9.12 26.19
N SER A 109 23.23 -8.63 26.98
CA SER A 109 23.08 -9.02 28.39
C SER A 109 22.71 -10.49 28.51
N ASP A 110 21.79 -10.98 27.69
CA ASP A 110 21.36 -12.39 27.67
C ASP A 110 22.51 -13.32 27.26
N PHE A 111 23.26 -12.99 26.23
CA PHE A 111 24.39 -13.79 25.74
C PHE A 111 25.62 -13.74 26.67
N ALA A 112 25.78 -12.65 27.41
CA ALA A 112 26.85 -12.53 28.43
C ALA A 112 26.49 -13.17 29.77
N ALA A 113 25.29 -13.75 29.93
CA ALA A 113 24.74 -14.23 31.21
C ALA A 113 24.78 -13.15 32.32
N ALA A 114 24.51 -11.90 31.94
CA ALA A 114 24.61 -10.71 32.78
C ALA A 114 23.27 -10.06 33.10
N GLY A 115 22.15 -10.78 32.92
CA GLY A 115 20.81 -10.29 33.19
C GLY A 115 20.59 -9.98 34.68
N SER A 116 19.92 -8.86 35.00
CA SER A 116 19.60 -8.46 36.37
C SER A 116 18.67 -9.44 37.10
N ASP A 117 18.01 -10.33 36.37
CA ASP A 117 17.12 -11.38 36.89
C ASP A 117 17.79 -12.79 36.96
N PHE A 118 19.12 -12.84 36.92
CA PHE A 118 19.90 -14.10 37.06
C PHE A 118 19.48 -14.89 38.32
N SER A 119 19.27 -14.20 39.45
CA SER A 119 18.83 -14.82 40.70
C SER A 119 17.42 -15.44 40.64
N SER A 120 16.65 -15.09 39.64
CA SER A 120 15.30 -15.63 39.37
C SER A 120 15.31 -16.87 38.49
N ILE A 121 16.47 -17.29 37.98
CA ILE A 121 16.64 -18.54 37.24
C ILE A 121 16.46 -19.69 38.24
N PHE A 122 15.77 -20.74 37.82
CA PHE A 122 15.62 -21.93 38.68
C PHE A 122 17.00 -22.53 39.03
N ALA A 123 17.19 -22.82 40.31
CA ALA A 123 18.47 -23.20 40.86
C ALA A 123 19.24 -24.29 40.06
N PRO A 124 18.60 -25.33 39.50
CA PRO A 124 19.31 -26.34 38.68
C PRO A 124 19.96 -25.75 37.42
N PHE A 125 19.50 -24.62 36.91
CA PHE A 125 19.97 -24.02 35.65
C PHE A 125 20.86 -22.80 35.85
N GLN A 126 20.97 -22.25 37.06
CA GLN A 126 21.84 -21.10 37.34
C GLN A 126 23.29 -21.37 37.01
N ALA A 127 23.82 -22.55 37.40
CA ALA A 127 25.21 -22.95 37.15
C ALA A 127 25.48 -23.29 35.68
N LEU A 128 24.45 -23.57 34.90
CA LEU A 128 24.57 -23.90 33.47
C LEU A 128 24.51 -22.63 32.57
N TYR A 129 24.09 -21.51 33.12
CA TYR A 129 24.02 -20.26 32.37
C TYR A 129 25.34 -19.53 32.45
N ILE A 130 26.11 -19.61 31.38
CA ILE A 130 27.46 -19.04 31.28
C ILE A 130 27.53 -18.00 30.18
N ASN A 131 28.50 -17.08 30.28
CA ASN A 131 28.83 -16.14 29.22
C ASN A 131 29.14 -16.91 27.92
N SER A 132 28.46 -16.57 26.84
CA SER A 132 28.66 -17.17 25.51
C SER A 132 29.90 -16.65 24.78
N ASP A 133 30.57 -15.62 25.30
CA ASP A 133 31.63 -14.85 24.63
C ASP A 133 31.23 -14.29 23.27
N MET A 134 29.92 -14.24 22.98
CA MET A 134 29.37 -13.60 21.78
C MET A 134 28.95 -12.17 22.11
N LYS A 135 29.35 -11.24 21.26
CA LYS A 135 29.04 -9.82 21.37
C LYS A 135 28.47 -9.28 20.06
N PHE A 136 27.31 -8.73 20.12
CA PHE A 136 26.58 -8.19 18.96
C PHE A 136 26.80 -6.68 18.90
N MET A 137 27.36 -6.19 17.80
CA MET A 137 27.70 -4.78 17.64
C MET A 137 27.11 -4.23 16.34
N LEU A 138 26.49 -3.06 16.41
CA LEU A 138 26.03 -2.38 15.20
C LEU A 138 27.20 -2.12 14.25
N ALA A 139 27.03 -2.47 12.99
CA ALA A 139 27.99 -2.10 11.94
C ALA A 139 28.15 -0.59 11.87
N LYS A 140 29.37 -0.13 11.57
CA LYS A 140 29.71 1.30 11.40
C LYS A 140 30.11 1.65 9.96
N LYS A 141 30.16 0.64 9.10
CA LYS A 141 30.31 0.78 7.64
C LYS A 141 29.29 -0.07 6.94
N ASP A 142 28.67 0.50 5.89
CA ASP A 142 27.82 -0.22 4.96
C ASP A 142 28.63 -1.10 4.00
N PRO A 143 28.01 -1.91 3.12
CA PRO A 143 28.73 -2.74 2.15
C PRO A 143 29.61 -1.97 1.17
N SER A 144 29.38 -0.69 0.97
CA SER A 144 30.18 0.22 0.12
C SER A 144 31.28 0.93 0.90
N GLY A 145 31.38 0.72 2.22
CA GLY A 145 32.35 1.34 3.10
C GLY A 145 31.96 2.72 3.65
N ASN A 146 30.75 3.20 3.36
CA ASN A 146 30.26 4.46 3.90
C ASN A 146 29.92 4.32 5.39
N CYS A 147 29.99 5.43 6.11
CA CYS A 147 29.62 5.50 7.52
C CYS A 147 28.14 5.20 7.73
N THR A 148 27.81 4.33 8.68
CA THR A 148 26.44 3.97 9.05
C THR A 148 26.27 3.88 10.57
N SER A 149 25.03 4.14 11.06
CA SER A 149 24.62 3.81 12.42
C SER A 149 24.47 2.30 12.64
N GLY A 150 24.31 1.52 11.56
CA GLY A 150 23.90 0.11 11.59
C GLY A 150 22.38 -0.07 11.76
N ILE A 151 21.62 1.02 11.71
CA ILE A 151 20.15 1.03 11.75
C ILE A 151 19.67 1.81 10.53
N ILE A 152 18.96 1.12 9.61
CA ILE A 152 18.52 1.68 8.35
C ILE A 152 16.99 1.72 8.35
N HIS A 153 16.41 2.90 8.12
CA HIS A 153 14.97 3.06 8.02
C HIS A 153 14.54 3.03 6.56
N HIS A 154 13.65 2.08 6.21
CA HIS A 154 13.12 1.91 4.86
C HIS A 154 11.63 2.25 4.84
N TYR A 155 11.24 3.21 4.01
CA TYR A 155 9.83 3.39 3.69
C TYR A 155 9.41 2.32 2.68
N ASP A 156 8.81 1.23 3.18
CA ASP A 156 8.61 0.01 2.39
C ASP A 156 7.33 -0.72 2.81
N ALA A 157 6.46 -1.01 1.84
CA ALA A 157 5.20 -1.72 2.06
C ALA A 157 5.40 -3.16 2.56
N ARG A 158 6.58 -3.75 2.34
CA ARG A 158 6.95 -5.06 2.87
C ARG A 158 7.02 -5.10 4.41
N THR A 159 6.80 -3.96 5.08
CA THR A 159 6.58 -3.94 6.54
C THR A 159 5.38 -4.82 6.98
N ASN A 160 4.41 -5.07 6.10
CA ASN A 160 3.41 -6.13 6.26
C ASN A 160 3.96 -7.42 5.61
N TRP A 161 4.89 -8.08 6.31
CA TRP A 161 5.70 -9.17 5.80
C TRP A 161 4.86 -10.41 5.50
N ASP A 162 4.58 -10.65 4.22
CA ASP A 162 3.77 -11.77 3.77
C ASP A 162 4.65 -12.95 3.40
N ARG A 163 4.58 -14.02 4.20
CA ARG A 163 5.31 -15.26 4.01
C ARG A 163 4.47 -16.39 3.37
N ASN A 164 3.20 -16.11 3.00
CA ASN A 164 2.32 -17.10 2.38
C ASN A 164 2.61 -17.27 0.87
N PRO A 165 2.29 -18.42 0.26
CA PRO A 165 2.39 -18.59 -1.18
C PRO A 165 1.53 -17.57 -1.95
N PRO A 166 2.03 -16.99 -3.07
CA PRO A 166 3.28 -17.33 -3.76
C PRO A 166 4.56 -16.80 -3.09
N SER A 167 4.45 -16.01 -2.05
CA SER A 167 5.57 -15.51 -1.26
C SER A 167 5.79 -16.41 -0.05
N SER A 168 6.67 -17.39 -0.20
CA SER A 168 7.11 -18.21 0.95
C SER A 168 8.00 -17.41 1.89
N ALA A 169 8.17 -17.89 3.14
CA ALA A 169 8.99 -17.24 4.15
C ALA A 169 10.42 -16.88 3.67
N PHE A 170 10.98 -17.63 2.74
CA PHE A 170 12.31 -17.42 2.18
C PHE A 170 12.28 -17.04 0.69
N ASN A 171 11.21 -16.42 0.21
CA ASN A 171 11.16 -15.88 -1.15
C ASN A 171 12.19 -14.73 -1.30
N PRO A 172 13.18 -14.86 -2.23
CA PRO A 172 14.21 -13.83 -2.42
C PRO A 172 13.64 -12.41 -2.65
N ALA A 173 12.47 -12.28 -3.27
CA ALA A 173 11.85 -10.99 -3.53
C ALA A 173 11.54 -10.18 -2.26
N LEU A 174 11.24 -10.86 -1.13
CA LEU A 174 11.01 -10.18 0.15
C LEU A 174 12.28 -9.49 0.68
N PHE A 175 13.44 -10.08 0.41
CA PHE A 175 14.74 -9.65 0.96
C PHE A 175 15.50 -8.72 0.01
N SER A 176 15.13 -8.71 -1.27
CA SER A 176 15.84 -7.96 -2.30
C SER A 176 15.88 -6.46 -1.99
N GLY A 177 17.08 -5.86 -2.12
CA GLY A 177 17.30 -4.43 -1.84
C GLY A 177 17.26 -4.06 -0.35
N ILE A 178 17.08 -5.02 0.57
CA ILE A 178 17.10 -4.79 2.03
C ILE A 178 18.38 -5.36 2.64
N THR A 179 18.58 -6.69 2.53
CA THR A 179 19.66 -7.39 3.22
C THR A 179 21.04 -7.00 2.69
N TRP A 180 21.96 -6.76 3.61
CA TRP A 180 23.38 -6.63 3.33
C TRP A 180 24.03 -8.00 3.22
N PRO A 181 25.28 -8.12 2.68
CA PRO A 181 25.94 -9.40 2.50
C PRO A 181 25.94 -10.25 3.77
N THR A 182 25.19 -11.34 3.77
CA THR A 182 24.91 -12.19 4.93
C THR A 182 26.16 -12.96 5.42
N THR A 183 27.19 -13.05 4.59
CA THR A 183 28.51 -13.55 4.99
C THR A 183 29.32 -12.56 5.82
N LYS A 184 28.85 -11.30 5.94
CA LYS A 184 29.55 -10.21 6.63
C LYS A 184 28.75 -9.58 7.76
N TYR A 185 27.42 -9.64 7.69
CA TYR A 185 26.50 -9.01 8.64
C TYR A 185 25.42 -9.99 9.07
N LEU A 186 25.05 -9.96 10.33
CA LEU A 186 23.75 -10.45 10.79
C LEU A 186 22.72 -9.38 10.45
N ASN A 187 21.77 -9.70 9.55
CA ASN A 187 20.68 -8.83 9.19
C ASN A 187 19.47 -9.12 10.07
N VAL A 188 18.90 -8.09 10.70
CA VAL A 188 17.64 -8.14 11.44
C VAL A 188 16.64 -7.22 10.74
N ILE A 189 15.59 -7.78 10.16
CA ILE A 189 14.55 -7.05 9.44
C ILE A 189 13.36 -6.85 10.39
N VAL A 190 13.15 -5.62 10.81
CA VAL A 190 12.08 -5.21 11.72
C VAL A 190 10.86 -4.80 10.90
N VAL A 191 9.72 -5.43 11.16
CA VAL A 191 8.49 -5.25 10.38
C VAL A 191 7.29 -4.98 11.27
N LYS A 192 6.24 -4.38 10.71
CA LYS A 192 4.96 -4.10 11.41
C LYS A 192 4.23 -5.38 11.78
N SER A 193 4.18 -6.32 10.86
CA SER A 193 3.49 -7.59 11.05
C SER A 193 4.13 -8.67 10.19
N ILE A 194 4.05 -9.92 10.68
CA ILE A 194 4.42 -11.11 9.93
C ILE A 194 3.14 -11.91 9.72
N VAL A 195 2.76 -12.12 8.47
CA VAL A 195 1.52 -12.84 8.14
C VAL A 195 1.68 -14.31 8.57
N ALA A 196 0.73 -14.78 9.36
CA ALA A 196 0.68 -16.18 9.78
C ALA A 196 0.37 -17.10 8.59
N ALA A 197 0.80 -18.37 8.63
CA ALA A 197 0.39 -19.34 7.62
C ALA A 197 -1.14 -19.53 7.63
N PRO A 198 -1.75 -19.99 6.50
CA PRO A 198 -3.21 -20.07 6.36
C PRO A 198 -3.96 -20.83 7.46
N ASN A 199 -3.28 -21.76 8.13
CA ASN A 199 -3.84 -22.55 9.22
C ASN A 199 -3.39 -22.07 10.63
N GLN A 200 -2.73 -20.92 10.72
CA GLN A 200 -2.23 -20.34 11.97
C GLN A 200 -2.92 -19.01 12.22
N ASN A 201 -3.50 -18.86 13.40
CA ASN A 201 -4.11 -17.60 13.83
C ASN A 201 -3.24 -16.99 14.93
N GLY A 202 -2.93 -15.69 14.83
CA GLY A 202 -2.23 -14.96 15.88
C GLY A 202 -1.17 -13.99 15.38
N THR A 203 -0.52 -13.32 16.34
CA THR A 203 0.60 -12.40 16.06
C THR A 203 1.91 -13.20 16.09
N VAL A 204 2.61 -13.25 14.95
CA VAL A 204 3.95 -13.84 14.84
C VAL A 204 4.96 -12.82 15.36
N VAL A 205 5.85 -13.26 16.27
CA VAL A 205 6.90 -12.41 16.85
C VAL A 205 8.12 -12.37 15.94
N GLY A 206 8.61 -13.53 15.49
CA GLY A 206 9.77 -13.60 14.64
C GLY A 206 9.95 -14.95 13.97
N TYR A 207 10.96 -15.01 13.10
CA TYR A 207 11.52 -16.26 12.58
C TYR A 207 12.88 -16.00 11.92
N THR A 208 13.64 -17.08 11.76
CA THR A 208 14.90 -17.08 11.01
C THR A 208 15.11 -18.43 10.33
N THR A 209 16.30 -18.71 9.86
CA THR A 209 16.70 -20.02 9.36
C THR A 209 17.85 -20.57 10.20
N LEU A 210 17.89 -21.90 10.40
CA LEU A 210 19.08 -22.54 10.95
C LEU A 210 20.19 -22.55 9.90
N PRO A 211 21.47 -22.51 10.33
CA PRO A 211 22.61 -22.62 9.42
C PRO A 211 22.54 -23.88 8.55
N GLY A 212 22.93 -23.76 7.30
CA GLY A 212 22.91 -24.87 6.35
C GLY A 212 21.59 -25.12 5.64
N ASN A 213 20.51 -24.41 6.00
CA ASN A 213 19.25 -24.43 5.26
C ASN A 213 19.38 -23.75 3.89
N LEU A 214 20.03 -22.60 3.86
CA LEU A 214 20.28 -21.82 2.65
C LEU A 214 21.73 -21.96 2.19
N THR A 215 22.01 -21.59 0.97
CA THR A 215 23.40 -21.48 0.47
C THR A 215 24.14 -20.34 1.17
N ASN A 216 25.46 -20.47 1.34
CA ASN A 216 26.26 -19.40 1.89
C ASN A 216 26.09 -18.11 1.09
N GLY A 217 25.84 -17.00 1.77
CA GLY A 217 25.62 -15.70 1.15
C GLY A 217 24.21 -15.48 0.60
N ALA A 218 23.27 -16.40 0.82
CA ALA A 218 21.89 -16.21 0.45
C ALA A 218 21.29 -14.99 1.19
N ILE A 219 20.64 -14.09 0.45
CA ILE A 219 20.06 -12.85 1.00
C ILE A 219 18.95 -13.11 2.03
N GLN A 220 18.36 -14.30 2.04
CA GLN A 220 17.33 -14.74 2.96
C GLN A 220 17.89 -15.20 4.33
N ASP A 221 19.22 -15.27 4.49
CA ASP A 221 19.85 -15.62 5.79
C ASP A 221 19.80 -14.40 6.74
N ALA A 222 18.63 -14.13 7.26
CA ALA A 222 18.30 -12.99 8.10
C ALA A 222 17.30 -13.38 9.18
N ILE A 223 17.13 -12.52 10.18
CA ILE A 223 16.08 -12.61 11.20
C ILE A 223 14.97 -11.64 10.82
N ILE A 224 13.73 -12.09 10.72
CA ILE A 224 12.54 -11.27 10.56
C ILE A 224 11.89 -11.12 11.93
N TYR A 225 11.61 -9.87 12.33
CA TYR A 225 11.20 -9.60 13.69
C TYR A 225 10.10 -8.52 13.76
N ASN A 226 9.05 -8.77 14.53
CA ASN A 226 7.93 -7.85 14.71
C ASN A 226 8.33 -6.71 15.66
N TYR A 227 8.16 -5.47 15.22
CA TYR A 227 8.56 -4.24 15.92
C TYR A 227 7.99 -4.12 17.34
N SER A 228 6.77 -4.63 17.58
CA SER A 228 6.08 -4.50 18.86
C SER A 228 6.74 -5.29 20.00
N PHE A 229 7.70 -6.16 19.67
CA PHE A 229 8.44 -6.99 20.64
C PHE A 229 9.89 -6.53 20.85
N LEU A 230 10.31 -5.35 20.35
CA LEU A 230 11.68 -4.84 20.50
C LEU A 230 11.94 -4.14 21.84
N SER A 231 11.03 -4.18 22.80
CA SER A 231 11.22 -3.50 24.08
C SER A 231 10.88 -4.36 25.29
N GLY A 232 11.47 -4.04 26.45
CA GLY A 232 11.25 -4.73 27.70
C GLY A 232 11.64 -6.20 27.62
N LEU A 233 10.96 -7.05 28.38
CA LEU A 233 11.23 -8.50 28.40
C LEU A 233 10.89 -9.18 27.05
N ALA A 234 10.03 -8.57 26.27
CA ALA A 234 9.68 -9.10 24.95
C ALA A 234 10.88 -9.06 23.97
N ALA A 235 11.86 -8.16 24.19
CA ALA A 235 13.10 -8.13 23.41
C ALA A 235 13.93 -9.44 23.51
N ARG A 236 13.70 -10.28 24.54
CA ARG A 236 14.32 -11.59 24.68
C ARG A 236 13.90 -12.62 23.62
N ASN A 237 12.78 -12.39 22.92
CA ASN A 237 12.48 -13.20 21.73
C ASN A 237 13.51 -12.98 20.61
N LEU A 238 14.19 -11.84 20.57
CA LEU A 238 15.29 -11.65 19.62
C LEU A 238 16.50 -12.52 19.99
N SER A 239 16.78 -12.71 21.30
CA SER A 239 17.78 -13.69 21.77
C SER A 239 17.42 -15.13 21.37
N HIS A 240 16.13 -15.48 21.36
CA HIS A 240 15.61 -16.76 20.86
C HIS A 240 15.91 -16.92 19.34
N GLU A 241 15.55 -15.95 18.52
CA GLU A 241 15.79 -16.01 17.07
C GLU A 241 17.30 -16.06 16.74
N ILE A 242 18.12 -15.31 17.47
CA ILE A 242 19.58 -15.38 17.34
C ILE A 242 20.10 -16.78 17.75
N GLY A 243 19.50 -17.43 18.75
CA GLY A 243 19.79 -18.82 19.10
C GLY A 243 19.57 -19.76 17.91
N HIS A 244 18.46 -19.67 17.22
CA HIS A 244 18.22 -20.42 15.99
C HIS A 244 19.24 -20.10 14.90
N TRP A 245 19.54 -18.81 14.71
CA TRP A 245 20.52 -18.37 13.72
C TRP A 245 21.94 -18.92 14.00
N PHE A 246 22.22 -19.27 15.26
CA PHE A 246 23.41 -19.99 15.70
C PHE A 246 23.16 -21.49 16.01
N ASN A 247 22.24 -22.13 15.30
CA ASN A 247 21.99 -23.57 15.27
C ASN A 247 21.36 -24.18 16.53
N LEU A 248 20.65 -23.41 17.33
CA LEU A 248 19.83 -24.00 18.39
C LEU A 248 18.44 -24.35 17.83
N THR A 249 17.90 -25.48 18.21
CA THR A 249 16.49 -25.85 18.04
C THR A 249 15.74 -25.58 19.34
N HIS A 250 14.41 -25.68 19.34
CA HIS A 250 13.62 -25.54 20.55
C HIS A 250 13.97 -26.66 21.54
N THR A 251 13.89 -26.37 22.84
CA THR A 251 14.08 -27.36 23.92
C THR A 251 13.08 -28.52 23.84
N PHE A 252 11.91 -28.24 23.25
CA PHE A 252 10.85 -29.24 23.01
C PHE A 252 10.91 -29.86 21.61
N GLY A 253 12.08 -29.80 20.96
CA GLY A 253 12.37 -30.44 19.68
C GLY A 253 12.03 -29.62 18.45
N ASN A 254 12.07 -30.24 17.29
CA ASN A 254 11.91 -29.61 15.99
C ASN A 254 10.43 -29.39 15.64
N THR A 255 9.74 -28.56 16.40
CA THR A 255 8.32 -28.21 16.24
C THR A 255 8.07 -26.78 16.72
N ASN A 256 7.02 -26.12 16.21
CA ASN A 256 6.49 -24.84 16.73
C ASN A 256 5.30 -25.03 17.69
N ASN A 257 4.99 -26.26 18.08
CA ASN A 257 3.82 -26.60 18.89
C ASN A 257 4.24 -27.24 20.24
N PRO A 258 4.61 -26.44 21.24
CA PRO A 258 4.91 -26.95 22.58
C PRO A 258 3.67 -27.61 23.22
N GLY A 259 3.91 -28.50 24.18
CA GLY A 259 2.87 -29.15 24.96
C GLY A 259 2.29 -30.44 24.36
N LEU A 260 2.59 -30.76 23.11
CA LEU A 260 2.01 -31.93 22.42
C LEU A 260 2.75 -33.21 22.69
N VAL A 261 4.08 -33.21 22.43
CA VAL A 261 4.96 -34.39 22.56
C VAL A 261 6.25 -33.99 23.28
N CYS A 262 6.97 -34.97 23.79
CA CYS A 262 8.31 -34.75 24.36
C CYS A 262 9.30 -34.36 23.26
N GLY A 263 10.26 -33.51 23.58
CA GLY A 263 11.29 -33.02 22.67
C GLY A 263 12.05 -34.15 21.99
N SER A 264 12.40 -35.22 22.73
CA SER A 264 13.05 -36.42 22.20
C SER A 264 12.23 -37.12 21.10
N SER A 265 10.88 -37.09 21.20
CA SER A 265 9.99 -37.64 20.18
C SER A 265 9.88 -36.71 18.95
N ALA A 266 10.26 -35.43 19.10
CA ALA A 266 10.31 -34.44 18.03
C ALA A 266 11.73 -34.17 17.50
N GLY A 267 12.65 -35.14 17.68
CA GLY A 267 14.05 -35.07 17.24
C GLY A 267 15.05 -34.51 18.28
N GLY A 268 14.56 -34.04 19.43
CA GLY A 268 15.37 -33.41 20.46
C GLY A 268 15.99 -32.08 20.06
N ASP A 269 16.72 -31.43 20.97
CA ASP A 269 17.50 -30.21 20.67
C ASP A 269 18.99 -30.50 20.42
N GLY A 270 19.40 -31.77 20.59
CA GLY A 270 20.77 -32.21 20.37
C GLY A 270 21.77 -31.72 21.43
N VAL A 271 21.29 -31.31 22.61
CA VAL A 271 22.09 -30.76 23.71
C VAL A 271 21.87 -31.63 24.98
N SER A 272 22.96 -32.07 25.60
CA SER A 272 22.90 -33.06 26.69
C SER A 272 22.47 -32.51 28.05
N ASP A 273 22.62 -31.19 28.27
CA ASP A 273 22.30 -30.51 29.54
C ASP A 273 20.95 -29.76 29.51
N THR A 274 20.22 -29.86 28.44
CA THR A 274 18.80 -29.45 28.36
C THR A 274 17.90 -30.64 28.66
N PRO A 275 17.01 -30.55 29.69
CA PRO A 275 16.09 -31.64 29.99
C PRO A 275 15.08 -31.85 28.85
N ASP A 276 14.75 -33.13 28.59
CA ASP A 276 13.65 -33.45 27.67
C ASP A 276 12.34 -32.89 28.19
N THR A 277 11.66 -32.07 27.38
CA THR A 277 10.44 -31.35 27.77
C THR A 277 9.44 -31.33 26.65
N LYS A 278 8.16 -31.15 27.00
CA LYS A 278 7.09 -30.83 26.03
C LYS A 278 7.09 -29.38 25.62
N GLY A 279 7.86 -28.53 26.32
CA GLY A 279 7.81 -27.08 26.17
C GLY A 279 6.56 -26.45 26.79
N ASN A 280 6.58 -25.14 26.91
CA ASN A 280 5.49 -24.37 27.51
C ASN A 280 5.08 -23.24 26.57
N PHE A 281 3.79 -22.94 26.56
CA PHE A 281 3.24 -21.83 25.75
C PHE A 281 2.70 -20.72 26.64
N SER A 282 3.33 -19.54 26.56
CA SER A 282 2.83 -18.26 27.16
C SER A 282 2.60 -18.25 28.67
N THR A 283 3.07 -19.24 29.43
CA THR A 283 2.99 -19.23 30.92
C THR A 283 4.37 -19.27 31.54
N CYS A 284 4.48 -18.87 32.81
CA CYS A 284 5.70 -18.99 33.58
C CYS A 284 5.41 -19.86 34.82
N PRO A 285 5.72 -21.17 34.79
CA PRO A 285 5.55 -22.05 35.94
C PRO A 285 6.36 -21.57 37.14
N ALA A 286 5.83 -21.79 38.35
CA ALA A 286 6.46 -21.36 39.60
C ALA A 286 7.71 -22.20 39.97
N SER A 287 7.91 -23.35 39.36
CA SER A 287 9.05 -24.20 39.62
C SER A 287 9.48 -25.05 38.41
N SER A 288 10.71 -25.50 38.40
CA SER A 288 11.27 -26.39 37.39
C SER A 288 10.69 -27.82 37.43
N THR A 289 9.96 -28.19 38.48
CA THR A 289 9.41 -29.55 38.69
C THR A 289 7.92 -29.67 38.33
N ASN A 290 7.37 -28.76 37.55
CA ASN A 290 5.99 -28.85 37.12
C ASN A 290 5.78 -30.03 36.16
N THR A 291 5.02 -31.02 36.58
CA THR A 291 4.80 -32.29 35.87
C THR A 291 4.01 -32.13 34.56
N ALA A 292 3.35 -31.02 34.36
CA ALA A 292 2.58 -30.78 33.11
C ALA A 292 3.44 -30.70 31.84
N PHE A 293 4.71 -30.32 31.98
CA PHE A 293 5.63 -30.08 30.87
C PHE A 293 6.82 -31.05 30.85
N THR A 294 6.99 -31.89 31.91
CA THR A 294 8.07 -32.88 32.00
C THR A 294 7.76 -34.13 31.17
N CYS A 295 8.81 -34.81 30.73
CA CYS A 295 8.73 -36.08 30.02
C CYS A 295 9.03 -37.23 30.96
N THR A 296 8.40 -38.40 30.73
CA THR A 296 8.55 -39.60 31.58
C THR A 296 9.83 -40.38 31.30
N SER A 297 10.52 -40.16 30.18
CA SER A 297 11.80 -40.77 29.86
C SER A 297 12.92 -40.01 30.54
N PRO A 298 13.69 -40.62 31.41
CA PRO A 298 14.86 -39.98 32.02
C PRO A 298 15.87 -39.60 30.94
N ASN A 299 16.38 -38.37 30.98
CA ASN A 299 17.63 -38.05 30.30
C ASN A 299 18.72 -38.99 30.88
N PRO A 300 19.40 -39.82 30.08
CA PRO A 300 20.35 -40.82 30.59
C PRO A 300 21.52 -40.22 31.38
N THR A 301 21.75 -38.91 31.30
CA THR A 301 22.81 -38.21 32.05
C THR A 301 22.31 -37.50 33.30
N ASN A 302 20.97 -37.42 33.56
CA ASN A 302 20.42 -36.76 34.73
C ASN A 302 19.27 -37.57 35.34
N THR A 303 19.60 -38.63 36.05
CA THR A 303 18.66 -39.60 36.65
C THR A 303 17.90 -39.08 37.87
N ALA A 304 18.15 -37.86 38.34
CA ALA A 304 17.69 -37.44 39.66
C ALA A 304 16.32 -36.77 39.71
N ASN A 305 15.81 -36.17 38.65
CA ASN A 305 14.50 -35.52 38.72
C ASN A 305 13.98 -35.08 37.34
N TYR A 306 12.67 -35.12 37.16
CA TYR A 306 11.91 -34.60 36.02
C TYR A 306 11.93 -33.07 36.03
N TYR A 307 13.05 -32.45 35.71
CA TYR A 307 13.16 -31.00 35.57
C TYR A 307 12.79 -30.57 34.17
N GLN A 308 12.23 -29.37 34.06
CA GLN A 308 12.00 -28.69 32.81
C GLN A 308 12.70 -27.32 32.85
N ASN A 309 13.33 -26.92 31.78
CA ASN A 309 13.94 -25.60 31.66
C ASN A 309 13.03 -24.66 30.87
N VAL A 310 11.81 -24.38 31.39
CA VAL A 310 10.86 -23.44 30.77
C VAL A 310 11.35 -21.97 30.76
N GLN A 311 12.41 -21.67 31.52
CA GLN A 311 13.06 -20.35 31.48
C GLN A 311 14.16 -20.29 30.41
N ASN A 312 14.31 -21.33 29.60
CA ASN A 312 15.26 -21.34 28.51
C ASN A 312 14.82 -20.37 27.40
N PHE A 313 15.77 -19.65 26.83
CA PHE A 313 15.46 -18.75 25.70
C PHE A 313 14.84 -19.49 24.51
N MET A 314 15.17 -20.80 24.33
CA MET A 314 14.61 -21.62 23.25
C MET A 314 13.29 -22.31 23.59
N ASP A 315 12.62 -21.94 24.71
CA ASP A 315 11.24 -22.31 25.05
C ASP A 315 10.27 -21.17 24.66
N TYR A 316 8.95 -21.43 24.70
CA TYR A 316 7.91 -20.45 24.40
C TYR A 316 7.22 -19.89 25.66
N SER A 317 7.86 -20.03 26.81
CA SER A 317 7.34 -19.48 28.08
C SER A 317 7.36 -17.95 28.08
N SER A 318 6.56 -17.36 28.98
CA SER A 318 6.55 -15.91 29.18
C SER A 318 7.71 -15.38 30.04
N CYS A 319 8.64 -16.22 30.45
CA CYS A 319 9.77 -15.85 31.32
C CYS A 319 11.14 -16.43 30.88
N PRO A 320 11.56 -16.20 29.62
CA PRO A 320 12.87 -16.67 29.15
C PRO A 320 14.00 -15.94 29.90
N ARG A 321 15.04 -16.69 30.39
CA ARG A 321 16.13 -16.14 31.21
C ARG A 321 17.49 -16.74 30.98
N ASN A 322 17.58 -17.90 30.36
CA ASN A 322 18.87 -18.59 30.26
C ASN A 322 19.06 -19.41 28.97
N PHE A 323 20.31 -19.60 28.59
CA PHE A 323 20.79 -20.71 27.81
C PHE A 323 21.50 -21.70 28.74
N THR A 324 21.67 -22.96 28.32
CA THR A 324 22.53 -23.90 29.03
C THR A 324 23.98 -23.82 28.51
N THR A 325 24.92 -24.43 29.24
CA THR A 325 26.33 -24.54 28.83
C THR A 325 26.45 -25.26 27.49
N GLY A 326 25.73 -26.36 27.30
CA GLY A 326 25.71 -27.09 26.03
C GLY A 326 25.16 -26.30 24.88
N GLN A 327 24.06 -25.55 25.10
CA GLN A 327 23.53 -24.61 24.09
C GLN A 327 24.56 -23.52 23.73
N THR A 328 25.23 -22.96 24.74
CA THR A 328 26.30 -21.96 24.54
C THR A 328 27.44 -22.53 23.71
N ASN A 329 27.88 -23.76 24.01
CA ASN A 329 28.93 -24.45 23.24
C ASN A 329 28.48 -24.77 21.81
N LYS A 330 27.22 -25.14 21.61
CA LYS A 330 26.65 -25.37 20.27
C LYS A 330 26.64 -24.09 19.44
N MET A 331 26.25 -22.93 20.03
CA MET A 331 26.32 -21.61 19.36
C MET A 331 27.77 -21.21 19.03
N ARG A 332 28.75 -21.42 19.96
CA ARG A 332 30.18 -21.17 19.70
C ARG A 332 30.70 -22.02 18.55
N THR A 333 30.29 -23.27 18.47
CA THR A 333 30.65 -24.17 17.36
C THR A 333 30.05 -23.64 16.05
N ALA A 334 28.80 -23.25 16.06
CA ALA A 334 28.17 -22.63 14.88
C ALA A 334 28.93 -21.37 14.44
N ALA A 335 29.36 -20.51 15.38
CA ALA A 335 30.14 -19.30 15.07
C ALA A 335 31.51 -19.64 14.44
N GLN A 336 32.07 -20.80 14.73
CA GLN A 336 33.35 -21.28 14.15
C GLN A 336 33.16 -22.03 12.82
N SER A 337 31.92 -22.44 12.51
CA SER A 337 31.62 -23.25 11.33
C SER A 337 31.71 -22.44 10.03
N ALA A 338 32.20 -23.08 8.98
CA ALA A 338 32.15 -22.57 7.63
C ALA A 338 30.71 -22.61 7.05
N THR A 339 29.82 -23.40 7.66
CA THR A 339 28.42 -23.49 7.27
C THR A 339 27.74 -22.11 7.45
N SER A 340 27.07 -21.64 6.39
CA SER A 340 26.50 -20.29 6.32
C SER A 340 27.51 -19.15 6.59
N SER A 341 28.82 -19.43 6.43
CA SER A 341 29.92 -18.45 6.59
C SER A 341 29.96 -17.77 7.97
N ARG A 342 29.47 -18.45 9.05
CA ARG A 342 29.46 -17.87 10.40
C ARG A 342 30.87 -17.56 10.91
N ASN A 343 31.86 -18.37 10.51
CA ASN A 343 33.29 -18.17 10.87
C ASN A 343 33.90 -16.89 10.28
N ASN A 344 33.30 -16.32 9.22
CA ASN A 344 33.79 -15.06 8.65
C ASN A 344 33.35 -13.84 9.48
N LEU A 345 32.21 -13.90 10.17
CA LEU A 345 31.59 -12.75 10.82
C LEU A 345 32.51 -12.06 11.82
N TRP A 346 33.20 -12.80 12.66
CA TRP A 346 34.09 -12.28 13.69
C TRP A 346 35.56 -12.27 13.29
N SER A 347 35.87 -12.56 12.02
CA SER A 347 37.24 -12.47 11.51
C SER A 347 37.76 -11.03 11.57
N VAL A 348 39.02 -10.80 11.84
CA VAL A 348 39.66 -9.47 11.91
C VAL A 348 39.43 -8.69 10.62
N GLY A 349 39.48 -9.35 9.46
CA GLY A 349 39.20 -8.73 8.16
C GLY A 349 37.77 -8.23 8.08
N ASN A 350 36.79 -9.01 8.53
CA ASN A 350 35.40 -8.60 8.51
C ASN A 350 35.07 -7.50 9.54
N LEU A 351 35.64 -7.57 10.75
CA LEU A 351 35.47 -6.50 11.76
C LEU A 351 36.03 -5.17 11.26
N THR A 352 37.12 -5.19 10.51
CA THR A 352 37.66 -3.99 9.84
C THR A 352 36.77 -3.51 8.70
N PHE A 353 36.24 -4.43 7.90
CA PHE A 353 35.33 -4.14 6.80
C PHE A 353 34.03 -3.51 7.30
N THR A 354 33.40 -4.07 8.30
CA THR A 354 32.12 -3.61 8.89
C THR A 354 32.29 -2.44 9.85
N GLY A 355 33.54 -2.13 10.22
CA GLY A 355 33.91 -0.96 11.03
C GLY A 355 33.34 -0.97 12.45
N VAL A 356 32.95 -2.11 13.01
CA VAL A 356 32.29 -2.22 14.35
C VAL A 356 33.05 -1.53 15.48
N ASN A 357 34.36 -1.41 15.37
CA ASN A 357 35.22 -0.73 16.37
C ASN A 357 35.36 0.78 16.10
N SER A 358 34.71 1.33 15.08
CA SER A 358 34.78 2.76 14.77
C SER A 358 33.94 3.58 15.76
N THR A 359 34.49 4.68 16.23
CA THR A 359 33.79 5.68 17.05
C THR A 359 33.33 6.86 16.22
N ALA A 360 33.50 6.82 14.90
CA ALA A 360 33.10 7.91 14.00
C ALA A 360 31.60 8.19 14.10
N VAL A 361 31.25 9.46 14.19
CA VAL A 361 29.87 9.93 14.10
C VAL A 361 29.55 10.14 12.62
N CYS A 362 28.49 9.53 12.14
CA CYS A 362 28.06 9.66 10.75
C CYS A 362 27.31 10.97 10.50
N ALA A 363 27.28 11.40 9.24
CA ALA A 363 26.31 12.39 8.79
C ALA A 363 24.90 11.75 8.76
N PRO A 364 23.83 12.52 9.03
CA PRO A 364 22.46 12.02 8.86
C PRO A 364 22.16 11.78 7.39
N ILE A 365 21.16 10.92 7.13
CA ILE A 365 20.60 10.69 5.80
C ILE A 365 19.20 11.29 5.78
N ALA A 366 18.98 12.26 4.88
CA ALA A 366 17.71 12.95 4.75
C ALA A 366 16.61 12.03 4.24
N GLN A 367 15.45 12.05 4.90
CA GLN A 367 14.22 11.42 4.45
C GLN A 367 13.02 12.16 5.03
N PHE A 368 11.97 12.33 4.24
CA PHE A 368 10.70 12.87 4.73
C PHE A 368 9.51 12.25 4.01
N LEU A 369 8.34 12.34 4.64
CA LEU A 369 7.07 11.88 4.07
C LEU A 369 5.99 12.92 4.30
N SER A 370 5.07 13.03 3.35
CA SER A 370 3.78 13.68 3.57
C SER A 370 2.81 12.69 4.20
N THR A 371 2.00 13.16 5.14
CA THR A 371 1.01 12.32 5.84
C THR A 371 -0.19 11.94 4.97
N THR A 372 -0.42 12.66 3.89
CA THR A 372 -1.59 12.55 2.99
C THR A 372 -1.19 12.37 1.52
N GLY A 373 0.04 11.91 1.26
CA GLY A 373 0.57 11.78 -0.10
C GLY A 373 1.22 13.05 -0.61
N TYR A 374 1.54 13.06 -1.90
CA TYR A 374 2.27 14.17 -2.55
C TYR A 374 1.39 14.86 -3.61
N SER A 375 0.09 14.93 -3.37
CA SER A 375 -0.85 15.69 -4.20
C SER A 375 -1.78 16.52 -3.32
N VAL A 376 -2.13 17.73 -3.79
CA VAL A 376 -2.97 18.68 -3.06
C VAL A 376 -3.60 19.67 -4.06
N CYS A 377 -4.79 20.21 -3.75
CA CYS A 377 -5.32 21.34 -4.51
C CYS A 377 -4.61 22.65 -4.17
N SER A 378 -4.54 23.57 -5.14
CA SER A 378 -4.00 24.92 -4.93
C SER A 378 -4.74 25.63 -3.79
N GLY A 379 -3.97 26.29 -2.91
CA GLY A 379 -4.50 26.85 -1.67
C GLY A 379 -4.53 25.86 -0.49
N GLY A 380 -4.28 24.57 -0.73
CA GLY A 380 -4.16 23.56 0.32
C GLY A 380 -2.75 23.44 0.90
N SER A 381 -2.64 22.73 2.03
CA SER A 381 -1.37 22.50 2.72
C SER A 381 -1.14 21.02 2.96
N LEU A 382 0.14 20.61 2.91
CA LEU A 382 0.59 19.27 3.30
C LEU A 382 1.50 19.35 4.52
N LEU A 383 1.32 18.40 5.44
CA LEU A 383 2.24 18.24 6.57
C LEU A 383 3.37 17.30 6.16
N MET A 384 4.60 17.85 6.10
CA MET A 384 5.81 17.09 5.87
C MET A 384 6.42 16.68 7.21
N LYS A 385 6.70 15.39 7.37
CA LYS A 385 7.32 14.82 8.56
C LYS A 385 8.72 14.32 8.23
N ASP A 386 9.64 14.61 9.12
CA ASP A 386 11.00 14.09 9.08
C ASP A 386 11.03 12.60 9.39
N PHE A 387 11.77 11.85 8.60
CA PHE A 387 12.12 10.45 8.77
C PHE A 387 13.61 10.21 8.49
N SER A 388 14.41 11.25 8.63
CA SER A 388 15.86 11.17 8.48
C SER A 388 16.47 10.28 9.56
N TYR A 389 17.54 9.58 9.23
CA TYR A 389 18.16 8.57 10.08
C TYR A 389 19.68 8.60 9.99
N ASN A 390 20.37 7.58 10.49
CA ASN A 390 21.83 7.36 10.47
C ASN A 390 22.62 8.15 11.50
N ALA A 391 22.13 9.26 12.01
CA ALA A 391 22.76 10.02 13.10
C ALA A 391 21.80 11.04 13.70
N ALA A 392 22.12 11.55 14.89
CA ALA A 392 21.40 12.68 15.48
C ALA A 392 21.51 13.92 14.58
N ILE A 393 20.39 14.59 14.37
CA ILE A 393 20.30 15.80 13.54
C ILE A 393 20.39 17.03 14.44
N THR A 394 21.24 17.98 14.08
CA THR A 394 21.38 19.26 14.79
C THR A 394 20.68 20.40 14.05
N ASN A 395 20.53 20.30 12.73
CA ASN A 395 19.91 21.36 11.94
C ASN A 395 18.99 20.75 10.85
N TYR A 396 17.86 21.41 10.65
CA TYR A 396 16.92 21.17 9.56
C TYR A 396 16.86 22.40 8.66
N SER A 397 16.69 22.19 7.37
CA SER A 397 16.41 23.25 6.39
C SER A 397 15.47 22.73 5.33
N TRP A 398 14.26 23.29 5.31
CA TRP A 398 13.26 23.03 4.27
C TRP A 398 13.32 24.16 3.23
N THR A 399 13.29 23.80 1.97
CA THR A 399 13.17 24.75 0.85
C THR A 399 12.15 24.22 -0.16
N VAL A 400 11.50 25.14 -0.87
CA VAL A 400 10.50 24.88 -1.90
C VAL A 400 10.68 25.81 -3.08
N ASP A 401 10.19 25.41 -4.24
CA ASP A 401 10.03 26.27 -5.41
C ASP A 401 8.57 26.73 -5.60
N ASN A 402 8.26 27.37 -6.72
CA ASN A 402 6.91 27.72 -7.19
C ASN A 402 5.99 28.42 -6.17
N SER A 403 6.49 29.48 -5.52
CA SER A 403 5.68 30.31 -4.58
C SER A 403 5.07 29.57 -3.38
N ALA A 404 5.39 28.28 -3.15
CA ALA A 404 4.93 27.58 -1.95
C ALA A 404 5.49 28.21 -0.67
N VAL A 405 4.73 28.14 0.43
CA VAL A 405 5.06 28.82 1.69
C VAL A 405 5.27 27.80 2.80
N ILE A 406 6.46 27.81 3.39
CA ILE A 406 6.84 26.94 4.49
C ILE A 406 6.52 27.61 5.82
N ALA A 407 5.74 26.94 6.68
CA ALA A 407 5.40 27.48 8.00
C ALA A 407 6.58 27.53 8.97
N SER A 408 7.45 26.51 8.95
CA SER A 408 8.60 26.40 9.87
C SER A 408 9.79 25.75 9.15
N PRO A 409 10.63 26.55 8.46
CA PRO A 409 11.68 26.02 7.58
C PRO A 409 12.83 25.30 8.30
N THR A 410 12.95 25.46 9.63
CA THR A 410 14.00 24.84 10.45
C THR A 410 13.51 23.82 11.46
N ALA A 411 12.21 23.49 11.45
CA ALA A 411 11.65 22.47 12.31
C ALA A 411 11.79 21.07 11.69
N SER A 412 11.77 20.03 12.51
CA SER A 412 11.76 18.63 12.03
C SER A 412 10.54 18.33 11.17
N ASN A 413 9.38 18.87 11.56
CA ASN A 413 8.13 18.73 10.80
C ASN A 413 7.63 20.13 10.43
N THR A 414 7.08 20.28 9.22
CA THR A 414 6.56 21.57 8.77
C THR A 414 5.32 21.40 7.90
N SER A 415 4.41 22.37 7.96
CA SER A 415 3.32 22.49 7.00
C SER A 415 3.77 23.38 5.85
N ILE A 416 3.45 22.98 4.63
CA ILE A 416 3.75 23.74 3.41
C ILE A 416 2.45 24.04 2.69
N LEU A 417 2.17 25.33 2.46
CA LEU A 417 1.04 25.83 1.68
C LEU A 417 1.45 25.88 0.20
N PHE A 418 0.60 25.38 -0.69
CA PHE A 418 0.81 25.33 -2.14
C PHE A 418 -0.23 26.18 -2.89
N PRO A 419 0.05 27.47 -3.15
CA PRO A 419 -0.93 28.38 -3.73
C PRO A 419 -1.13 28.20 -5.24
N THR A 420 -0.14 27.71 -5.98
CA THR A 420 -0.11 27.70 -7.45
C THR A 420 -0.15 26.28 -8.00
N PRO A 421 -1.07 25.95 -8.95
CA PRO A 421 -1.06 24.67 -9.63
C PRO A 421 0.24 24.37 -10.38
N GLY A 422 0.59 23.08 -10.46
CA GLY A 422 1.80 22.60 -11.13
C GLY A 422 2.57 21.60 -10.27
N VAL A 423 3.79 21.29 -10.65
CA VAL A 423 4.69 20.46 -9.87
C VAL A 423 5.61 21.35 -9.07
N THR A 424 5.67 21.14 -7.76
CA THR A 424 6.51 21.88 -6.81
C THR A 424 7.51 20.93 -6.17
N SER A 425 8.79 21.28 -6.18
CA SER A 425 9.83 20.52 -5.49
C SER A 425 9.91 20.95 -4.03
N VAL A 426 9.91 19.99 -3.14
CA VAL A 426 10.15 20.16 -1.71
C VAL A 426 11.48 19.51 -1.38
N THR A 427 12.40 20.27 -0.80
CA THR A 427 13.72 19.79 -0.40
C THR A 427 13.86 19.86 1.11
N LEU A 428 14.26 18.74 1.73
CA LEU A 428 14.73 18.68 3.09
C LEU A 428 16.24 18.50 3.09
N THR A 429 16.96 19.37 3.78
CA THR A 429 18.38 19.23 4.12
C THR A 429 18.49 19.05 5.63
N VAL A 430 19.20 18.00 6.05
CA VAL A 430 19.54 17.73 7.46
C VAL A 430 21.03 17.70 7.64
N SER A 431 21.52 18.16 8.80
CA SER A 431 22.96 18.16 9.08
C SER A 431 23.28 17.95 10.56
N ASN A 432 24.52 17.55 10.79
CA ASN A 432 25.20 17.55 12.09
C ASN A 432 26.66 17.97 11.93
N GLY A 433 27.46 17.86 13.00
CA GLY A 433 28.89 18.20 12.94
C GLY A 433 29.76 17.35 12.01
N SER A 434 29.21 16.21 11.50
CA SER A 434 29.92 15.30 10.59
C SER A 434 29.57 15.50 9.12
N GLY A 435 28.52 16.25 8.81
CA GLY A 435 28.09 16.50 7.43
C GLY A 435 26.60 16.76 7.26
N SER A 436 26.19 16.86 6.00
CA SER A 436 24.80 17.11 5.62
C SER A 436 24.34 16.17 4.53
N SER A 437 23.01 15.98 4.44
CA SER A 437 22.33 15.25 3.38
C SER A 437 21.06 15.99 2.98
N SER A 438 20.66 15.85 1.71
CA SER A 438 19.44 16.46 1.18
C SER A 438 18.65 15.45 0.39
N ILE A 439 17.33 15.59 0.43
CA ILE A 439 16.38 14.83 -0.41
C ILE A 439 15.35 15.78 -1.01
N VAL A 440 15.00 15.52 -2.27
CA VAL A 440 13.98 16.27 -3.01
C VAL A 440 12.81 15.35 -3.32
N LYS A 441 11.60 15.83 -3.09
CA LYS A 441 10.37 15.15 -3.54
C LYS A 441 9.43 16.13 -4.21
N SER A 442 8.78 15.67 -5.27
CA SER A 442 7.83 16.47 -6.02
C SER A 442 6.43 16.38 -5.41
N VAL A 443 5.76 17.52 -5.30
CA VAL A 443 4.35 17.62 -4.94
C VAL A 443 3.57 18.08 -6.17
N THR A 444 2.54 17.33 -6.55
CA THR A 444 1.60 17.71 -7.62
C THR A 444 0.52 18.60 -7.02
N VAL A 445 0.49 19.87 -7.43
CA VAL A 445 -0.54 20.82 -7.04
C VAL A 445 -1.60 20.87 -8.12
N LEU A 446 -2.77 20.33 -7.82
CA LEU A 446 -3.91 20.31 -8.73
C LEU A 446 -4.66 21.64 -8.67
N ASN A 447 -5.38 21.98 -9.75
CA ASN A 447 -6.19 23.18 -9.75
C ASN A 447 -7.34 23.07 -8.74
N GLY A 448 -7.31 23.90 -7.71
CA GLY A 448 -8.30 23.97 -6.64
C GLY A 448 -9.42 24.99 -6.90
N SER A 449 -9.74 25.28 -8.16
CA SER A 449 -10.88 26.15 -8.50
C SER A 449 -12.19 25.59 -7.91
N ALA A 450 -13.18 26.45 -7.69
CA ALA A 450 -14.48 26.02 -7.23
C ALA A 450 -15.06 24.95 -8.18
N ALA A 451 -15.66 23.91 -7.58
CA ALA A 451 -16.27 22.85 -8.35
C ALA A 451 -17.36 23.40 -9.28
N ILE A 452 -17.38 22.91 -10.51
CA ILE A 452 -18.36 23.33 -11.51
C ILE A 452 -19.70 22.72 -11.14
N THR A 453 -20.68 23.58 -10.92
CA THR A 453 -22.10 23.24 -10.70
C THR A 453 -22.86 23.45 -11.97
N GLY A 454 -23.40 22.41 -12.56
CA GLY A 454 -24.21 22.47 -13.78
C GLY A 454 -23.50 21.96 -15.03
N PRO A 455 -24.12 22.06 -16.18
CA PRO A 455 -23.58 21.46 -17.40
C PRO A 455 -22.23 22.07 -17.76
N TYR A 456 -21.28 21.18 -18.08
CA TYR A 456 -19.96 21.52 -18.56
C TYR A 456 -19.71 20.87 -19.91
N PHE A 457 -19.08 21.61 -20.82
CA PHE A 457 -18.70 21.13 -22.14
C PHE A 457 -17.32 21.67 -22.52
N GLU A 458 -16.46 20.79 -23.01
CA GLU A 458 -15.15 21.13 -23.56
C GLU A 458 -14.93 20.40 -24.89
N SER A 459 -14.64 21.17 -25.93
CA SER A 459 -14.35 20.72 -27.30
C SER A 459 -12.96 21.10 -27.76
N PHE A 460 -12.10 21.58 -26.86
CA PHE A 460 -10.67 21.87 -27.08
C PHE A 460 -10.36 22.80 -28.26
N GLU A 461 -11.23 23.79 -28.50
CA GLU A 461 -11.08 24.74 -29.57
C GLU A 461 -9.99 25.80 -29.33
N SER A 462 -9.69 26.06 -28.06
CA SER A 462 -8.63 26.99 -27.66
C SER A 462 -7.27 26.39 -27.74
N ALA A 463 -6.27 27.12 -28.24
CA ALA A 463 -4.89 26.64 -28.23
C ALA A 463 -4.36 26.42 -26.81
N GLY A 464 -3.67 25.31 -26.58
CA GLY A 464 -3.08 24.93 -25.31
C GLY A 464 -4.03 24.16 -24.39
N VAL A 465 -3.67 24.10 -23.10
CA VAL A 465 -4.48 23.40 -22.08
C VAL A 465 -5.67 24.27 -21.70
N PRO A 466 -6.92 23.75 -21.77
CA PRO A 466 -8.11 24.56 -21.44
C PRO A 466 -8.10 25.05 -19.99
N ALA A 467 -8.84 26.11 -19.72
CA ALA A 467 -8.95 26.67 -18.37
C ALA A 467 -9.39 25.61 -17.35
N ASN A 468 -8.68 25.53 -16.23
CA ASN A 468 -8.92 24.58 -15.14
C ASN A 468 -8.61 23.10 -15.47
N TRP A 469 -8.22 22.75 -16.69
CA TRP A 469 -7.62 21.47 -17.00
C TRP A 469 -6.14 21.46 -16.61
N GLN A 470 -5.61 20.27 -16.39
CA GLN A 470 -4.19 20.13 -16.09
C GLN A 470 -3.62 18.88 -16.79
N VAL A 471 -2.49 19.06 -17.46
CA VAL A 471 -1.68 17.99 -17.97
C VAL A 471 -0.59 17.69 -16.97
N ILE A 472 -0.48 16.43 -16.54
CA ILE A 472 0.62 15.94 -15.69
C ILE A 472 1.38 14.95 -16.55
N ASN A 473 2.64 15.31 -16.82
CA ASN A 473 3.51 14.54 -17.68
C ASN A 473 4.76 14.14 -16.88
N PRO A 474 4.92 12.85 -16.52
CA PRO A 474 6.11 12.37 -15.83
C PRO A 474 7.30 12.10 -16.76
N ASN A 475 7.11 12.17 -18.07
CA ASN A 475 8.11 11.87 -19.12
C ASN A 475 8.17 12.97 -20.19
N ASN A 476 8.60 12.66 -21.42
CA ASN A 476 8.75 13.61 -22.53
C ASN A 476 7.55 13.67 -23.49
N VAL A 477 6.55 12.80 -23.32
CA VAL A 477 5.34 12.76 -24.15
C VAL A 477 4.19 13.31 -23.30
N ALA A 478 3.38 14.21 -23.84
CA ALA A 478 2.32 14.87 -23.12
C ALA A 478 1.05 14.99 -23.94
N TRP A 479 -0.08 15.00 -23.24
CA TRP A 479 -1.35 15.43 -23.81
C TRP A 479 -1.24 16.84 -24.36
N ALA A 480 -1.68 17.07 -25.58
CA ALA A 480 -1.61 18.36 -26.25
C ALA A 480 -2.87 18.64 -27.08
N GLN A 481 -3.21 19.92 -27.22
CA GLN A 481 -4.26 20.37 -28.14
C GLN A 481 -3.77 20.23 -29.60
N THR A 482 -4.68 19.82 -30.49
CA THR A 482 -4.39 19.67 -31.92
C THR A 482 -5.60 20.04 -32.78
N ASN A 483 -5.33 20.54 -33.98
CA ASN A 483 -6.32 20.80 -35.01
C ASN A 483 -6.23 19.82 -36.20
N ILE A 484 -5.51 18.69 -36.03
CA ILE A 484 -5.37 17.68 -37.10
C ILE A 484 -6.62 16.82 -37.26
N ALA A 485 -7.43 16.68 -36.19
CA ALA A 485 -8.71 15.99 -36.21
C ALA A 485 -9.57 16.46 -35.05
N ALA A 486 -10.90 16.51 -35.23
CA ALA A 486 -11.87 16.85 -34.19
C ALA A 486 -13.15 16.03 -34.35
N LYS A 487 -13.86 15.80 -33.23
CA LYS A 487 -15.22 15.25 -33.20
C LYS A 487 -16.24 16.37 -33.28
N ASP A 488 -15.99 17.42 -32.52
CA ASP A 488 -16.81 18.62 -32.43
C ASP A 488 -15.94 19.86 -32.69
N GLY A 489 -16.37 20.81 -33.52
CA GLY A 489 -15.53 21.95 -33.89
C GLY A 489 -14.33 21.59 -34.77
N ASN A 490 -13.18 22.20 -34.46
CA ASN A 490 -11.92 22.05 -35.22
C ASN A 490 -10.74 21.55 -34.37
N GLY A 491 -10.91 21.49 -33.05
CA GLY A 491 -9.86 21.11 -32.10
C GLY A 491 -10.16 19.80 -31.37
N SER A 492 -9.13 19.15 -30.87
CA SER A 492 -9.23 18.03 -29.93
C SER A 492 -7.98 17.98 -29.07
N PHE A 493 -8.01 17.15 -28.05
CA PHE A 493 -6.81 16.83 -27.27
C PHE A 493 -6.27 15.45 -27.64
N TYR A 494 -4.97 15.31 -27.80
CA TYR A 494 -4.38 14.04 -28.21
C TYR A 494 -3.08 13.74 -27.47
N LEU A 495 -2.74 12.47 -27.45
CA LEU A 495 -1.43 11.97 -27.02
C LEU A 495 -0.83 11.19 -28.20
N ASP A 496 0.42 11.48 -28.55
CA ASP A 496 1.16 10.78 -29.60
C ASP A 496 2.05 9.70 -28.97
N GLY A 497 1.49 8.50 -28.79
CA GLY A 497 2.19 7.36 -28.19
C GLY A 497 3.37 6.82 -29.00
N SER A 498 3.63 7.35 -30.21
CA SER A 498 4.76 6.88 -31.04
C SER A 498 6.14 7.20 -30.43
N GLN A 499 6.20 8.07 -29.44
CA GLN A 499 7.43 8.47 -28.76
C GLN A 499 7.46 8.02 -27.27
N SER A 500 6.42 7.33 -26.81
CA SER A 500 6.30 6.89 -25.41
C SER A 500 7.13 5.64 -25.16
N ALA A 501 7.70 5.51 -23.96
CA ALA A 501 8.39 4.30 -23.53
C ALA A 501 7.38 3.24 -23.03
N SER A 502 7.85 2.00 -22.87
CA SER A 502 7.02 0.90 -22.34
C SER A 502 6.48 1.21 -20.96
N GLY A 503 5.17 1.15 -20.79
CA GLY A 503 4.49 1.36 -19.53
C GLY A 503 4.40 2.81 -19.06
N ASP A 504 4.74 3.78 -19.92
CA ASP A 504 4.55 5.21 -19.61
C ASP A 504 3.07 5.51 -19.33
N GLU A 505 2.86 6.43 -18.39
CA GLU A 505 1.53 6.92 -18.03
C GLU A 505 1.47 8.44 -18.14
N ASP A 506 0.46 8.93 -18.86
CA ASP A 506 0.22 10.35 -19.06
C ASP A 506 -1.18 10.73 -18.60
N PHE A 507 -1.28 11.81 -17.82
CA PHE A 507 -2.50 12.18 -17.13
C PHE A 507 -3.08 13.51 -17.68
N LEU A 508 -4.38 13.47 -17.99
CA LEU A 508 -5.16 14.65 -18.31
C LEU A 508 -6.26 14.81 -17.25
N VAL A 509 -6.14 15.82 -16.39
CA VAL A 509 -7.05 16.06 -15.27
C VAL A 509 -8.10 17.10 -15.66
N MET A 510 -9.37 16.75 -15.49
CA MET A 510 -10.51 17.64 -15.70
C MET A 510 -10.64 18.68 -14.58
N PRO A 511 -11.37 19.79 -14.82
CA PRO A 511 -11.83 20.66 -13.75
C PRO A 511 -12.61 19.88 -12.69
N MET A 512 -12.62 20.41 -11.46
CA MET A 512 -13.38 19.83 -10.36
C MET A 512 -14.88 19.92 -10.60
N MET A 513 -15.63 18.83 -10.39
CA MET A 513 -17.07 18.73 -10.62
C MET A 513 -17.83 18.55 -9.31
N ASP A 514 -18.98 19.25 -9.18
CA ASP A 514 -19.92 19.04 -8.07
C ASP A 514 -20.94 17.96 -8.45
N VAL A 515 -20.67 16.73 -8.03
CA VAL A 515 -21.56 15.59 -8.31
C VAL A 515 -22.69 15.50 -7.29
N LEU A 516 -22.52 15.99 -6.07
CA LEU A 516 -23.56 15.97 -5.02
C LEU A 516 -24.79 16.78 -5.42
N ASN A 517 -24.59 18.00 -5.91
CA ASN A 517 -25.69 18.89 -6.31
C ASN A 517 -26.22 18.61 -7.73
N ASN A 518 -25.52 17.72 -8.46
CA ASN A 518 -25.90 17.29 -9.81
C ASN A 518 -25.90 15.75 -9.92
N PRO A 519 -26.67 15.03 -9.08
CA PRO A 519 -26.59 13.57 -8.99
C PRO A 519 -27.05 12.83 -10.26
N ASN A 520 -27.74 13.53 -11.16
CA ASN A 520 -28.18 13.01 -12.46
C ASN A 520 -27.22 13.35 -13.60
N ASP A 521 -26.12 14.04 -13.30
CA ASP A 521 -25.12 14.37 -14.30
C ASP A 521 -24.36 13.13 -14.74
N SER A 522 -23.92 13.16 -15.99
CA SER A 522 -23.16 12.08 -16.61
C SER A 522 -21.89 12.63 -17.24
N LEU A 523 -20.79 11.93 -17.05
CA LEU A 523 -19.58 12.18 -17.79
C LEU A 523 -19.64 11.42 -19.12
N LYS A 524 -19.60 12.16 -20.22
CA LYS A 524 -19.51 11.63 -21.59
C LYS A 524 -18.32 12.25 -22.30
N PHE A 525 -17.69 11.49 -23.16
CA PHE A 525 -16.64 12.01 -24.04
C PHE A 525 -16.56 11.19 -25.32
N SER A 526 -15.91 11.75 -26.34
CA SER A 526 -15.60 11.05 -27.56
C SER A 526 -14.11 10.76 -27.63
N TYR A 527 -13.75 9.56 -28.10
CA TYR A 527 -12.35 9.22 -28.38
C TYR A 527 -12.19 8.62 -29.75
N ALA A 528 -10.98 8.71 -30.29
CA ALA A 528 -10.57 7.98 -31.47
C ALA A 528 -9.17 7.40 -31.26
N TYR A 529 -8.98 6.11 -31.60
CA TYR A 529 -7.74 5.40 -31.35
C TYR A 529 -7.49 4.30 -32.39
N ALA A 530 -6.22 4.08 -32.71
CA ALA A 530 -5.75 2.94 -33.49
C ALA A 530 -4.59 2.24 -32.78
N ARG A 531 -4.47 0.94 -32.93
CA ARG A 531 -3.27 0.19 -32.52
C ARG A 531 -2.14 0.39 -33.53
N ASN A 532 -0.92 0.43 -33.04
CA ASN A 532 0.27 0.35 -33.89
C ASN A 532 0.48 -1.08 -34.43
N SER A 533 0.17 -2.10 -33.62
CA SER A 533 0.23 -3.52 -34.00
C SER A 533 -0.95 -4.30 -33.40
N ALA A 534 -1.21 -5.51 -33.90
CA ALA A 534 -2.31 -6.36 -33.38
C ALA A 534 -2.11 -6.80 -31.92
N THR A 535 -0.86 -6.81 -31.44
CA THR A 535 -0.51 -7.20 -30.05
C THR A 535 -0.40 -6.03 -29.11
N GLN A 536 -0.48 -4.77 -29.59
CA GLN A 536 -0.41 -3.56 -28.77
C GLN A 536 -1.48 -3.59 -27.65
N ALA A 537 -1.07 -3.34 -26.41
CA ALA A 537 -1.90 -3.49 -25.21
C ALA A 537 -2.07 -2.18 -24.41
N ASP A 538 -2.05 -1.03 -25.10
CA ASP A 538 -2.34 0.28 -24.48
C ASP A 538 -3.71 0.28 -23.83
N LYS A 539 -3.89 1.14 -22.87
CA LYS A 539 -5.18 1.31 -22.18
C LYS A 539 -5.44 2.77 -21.83
N LEU A 540 -6.72 3.14 -21.88
CA LEU A 540 -7.23 4.38 -21.33
C LEU A 540 -7.99 4.05 -20.05
N VAL A 541 -7.53 4.57 -18.92
CA VAL A 541 -8.17 4.41 -17.62
C VAL A 541 -8.80 5.74 -17.23
N ILE A 542 -10.01 5.70 -16.70
CA ILE A 542 -10.64 6.84 -16.04
C ILE A 542 -10.52 6.61 -14.54
N GLU A 543 -10.03 7.60 -13.83
CA GLU A 543 -9.91 7.59 -12.38
C GLU A 543 -10.54 8.81 -11.76
N THR A 544 -10.97 8.67 -10.50
CA THR A 544 -11.60 9.76 -9.75
C THR A 544 -10.89 10.00 -8.43
N SER A 545 -10.90 11.25 -7.97
CA SER A 545 -10.45 11.64 -6.65
C SER A 545 -11.45 12.59 -6.01
N VAL A 546 -11.72 12.37 -4.73
CA VAL A 546 -12.56 13.23 -3.87
C VAL A 546 -11.75 13.97 -2.81
N ASP A 547 -10.44 13.80 -2.81
CA ASP A 547 -9.49 14.33 -1.84
C ASP A 547 -8.35 15.14 -2.51
N CYS A 548 -8.66 15.79 -3.62
CA CYS A 548 -7.69 16.61 -4.38
C CYS A 548 -6.45 15.84 -4.85
N GLY A 549 -6.64 14.60 -5.31
CA GLY A 549 -5.55 13.78 -5.82
C GLY A 549 -4.68 13.16 -4.74
N GLY A 550 -5.06 13.26 -3.46
CA GLY A 550 -4.41 12.54 -2.37
C GLY A 550 -4.51 11.03 -2.55
N SER A 551 -5.67 10.59 -3.06
CA SER A 551 -5.87 9.23 -3.57
C SER A 551 -6.67 9.26 -4.88
N TRP A 552 -6.38 8.33 -5.77
CA TRP A 552 -7.11 8.10 -7.01
C TRP A 552 -7.75 6.72 -6.97
N GLN A 553 -9.05 6.69 -7.25
CA GLN A 553 -9.83 5.47 -7.32
C GLN A 553 -10.05 5.09 -8.79
N TYR A 554 -9.73 3.85 -9.12
CA TYR A 554 -10.07 3.27 -10.41
C TYR A 554 -11.57 3.40 -10.66
N PHE A 555 -11.94 3.95 -11.80
CA PHE A 555 -13.35 4.10 -12.19
C PHE A 555 -13.71 3.09 -13.29
N THR A 556 -13.08 3.17 -14.45
CA THR A 556 -13.27 2.25 -15.58
C THR A 556 -12.04 2.27 -16.50
N GLN A 557 -11.95 1.27 -17.39
CA GLN A 557 -10.87 1.23 -18.38
C GLN A 557 -11.35 0.76 -19.75
N TYR A 558 -10.66 1.23 -20.78
CA TYR A 558 -10.82 0.83 -22.16
C TYR A 558 -9.49 0.25 -22.67
N SER A 559 -9.48 -1.06 -22.93
CA SER A 559 -8.29 -1.72 -23.50
C SER A 559 -8.08 -1.31 -24.95
N ALA A 560 -6.85 -1.44 -25.46
CA ALA A 560 -6.54 -1.19 -26.86
C ALA A 560 -7.47 -1.96 -27.82
N ALA A 561 -7.84 -3.21 -27.47
CA ALA A 561 -8.80 -4.02 -28.25
C ALA A 561 -10.19 -3.38 -28.29
N THR A 562 -10.66 -2.83 -27.19
CA THR A 562 -11.96 -2.15 -27.09
C THR A 562 -11.91 -0.80 -27.82
N MET A 563 -10.84 -0.02 -27.61
CA MET A 563 -10.71 1.32 -28.21
C MET A 563 -10.62 1.27 -29.74
N GLN A 564 -9.82 0.37 -30.31
CA GLN A 564 -9.67 0.27 -31.76
C GLN A 564 -10.95 -0.17 -32.49
N ALA A 565 -11.79 -0.99 -31.83
CA ALA A 565 -12.96 -1.60 -32.47
C ALA A 565 -13.99 -0.54 -32.88
N GLY A 566 -14.22 -0.40 -34.20
CA GLY A 566 -15.06 0.66 -34.78
C GLY A 566 -14.46 2.07 -34.71
N SER A 567 -13.17 2.20 -34.41
CA SER A 567 -12.37 3.42 -34.50
C SER A 567 -11.26 3.21 -35.56
N GLY A 568 -9.98 3.36 -35.22
CA GLY A 568 -8.88 3.31 -36.19
C GLY A 568 -8.40 1.91 -36.59
N GLY A 569 -8.80 0.85 -35.85
CA GLY A 569 -8.31 -0.50 -36.08
C GLY A 569 -6.83 -0.67 -35.78
N VAL A 570 -6.08 -1.38 -36.63
CA VAL A 570 -4.62 -1.54 -36.55
C VAL A 570 -3.98 -0.83 -37.73
N THR A 571 -3.05 0.08 -37.47
CA THR A 571 -2.28 0.78 -38.48
C THR A 571 -0.88 1.11 -37.99
N GLY A 572 0.13 0.79 -38.82
CA GLY A 572 1.53 1.11 -38.52
C GLY A 572 1.96 2.54 -38.90
N VAL A 573 1.01 3.40 -39.27
CA VAL A 573 1.25 4.84 -39.56
C VAL A 573 0.56 5.70 -38.52
N PRO A 574 1.03 6.95 -38.31
CA PRO A 574 0.38 7.86 -37.35
C PRO A 574 -1.11 8.04 -37.68
N PHE A 575 -1.95 7.64 -36.72
CA PHE A 575 -3.40 7.65 -36.90
C PHE A 575 -3.94 9.07 -36.86
N VAL A 576 -4.81 9.38 -37.81
CA VAL A 576 -5.62 10.61 -37.87
C VAL A 576 -7.07 10.21 -38.15
N PRO A 577 -8.00 10.37 -37.20
CA PRO A 577 -9.35 9.87 -37.36
C PRO A 577 -10.19 10.69 -38.35
N THR A 578 -11.01 10.00 -39.12
CA THR A 578 -12.15 10.58 -39.81
C THR A 578 -13.31 10.77 -38.83
N LEU A 579 -14.31 11.61 -39.18
CA LEU A 579 -15.47 11.85 -38.31
C LEU A 579 -16.22 10.55 -37.90
N ALA A 580 -16.23 9.55 -38.77
CA ALA A 580 -16.90 8.27 -38.53
C ALA A 580 -16.15 7.34 -37.53
N GLN A 581 -14.87 7.61 -37.26
CA GLN A 581 -14.00 6.80 -36.42
C GLN A 581 -14.00 7.23 -34.94
N TRP A 582 -14.71 8.30 -34.61
CA TRP A 582 -14.90 8.74 -33.23
C TRP A 582 -15.97 7.90 -32.53
N LYS A 583 -15.67 7.49 -31.32
CA LYS A 583 -16.57 6.75 -30.43
C LYS A 583 -16.96 7.59 -29.24
N GLN A 584 -18.25 7.67 -28.95
CA GLN A 584 -18.74 8.28 -27.73
C GLN A 584 -18.91 7.22 -26.65
N VAL A 585 -18.51 7.54 -25.45
CA VAL A 585 -18.70 6.73 -24.25
C VAL A 585 -19.43 7.53 -23.17
N ASN A 586 -20.24 6.83 -22.38
CA ASN A 586 -20.90 7.34 -21.20
C ASN A 586 -20.35 6.64 -19.96
N VAL A 587 -19.56 7.35 -19.18
CA VAL A 587 -18.87 6.83 -17.99
C VAL A 587 -19.84 6.58 -16.84
N THR A 588 -20.95 7.28 -16.80
CA THR A 588 -21.99 7.22 -15.74
C THR A 588 -22.69 5.87 -15.66
N GLU A 589 -22.69 5.10 -16.76
CA GLU A 589 -23.30 3.76 -16.78
C GLU A 589 -22.47 2.73 -15.98
N HIS A 590 -21.26 3.12 -15.54
CA HIS A 590 -20.42 2.24 -14.74
C HIS A 590 -20.88 2.19 -13.27
N PRO A 591 -20.93 1.01 -12.60
CA PRO A 591 -21.38 0.88 -11.21
C PRO A 591 -20.62 1.77 -10.20
N ASN A 592 -19.36 2.08 -10.47
CA ASN A 592 -18.53 2.93 -9.61
C ASN A 592 -19.02 4.40 -9.53
N TRP A 593 -19.94 4.81 -10.38
CA TRP A 593 -20.54 6.16 -10.30
C TRP A 593 -21.18 6.42 -8.94
N PHE A 594 -21.80 5.42 -8.33
CA PHE A 594 -22.41 5.54 -7.01
C PHE A 594 -21.42 5.92 -5.90
N ASN A 595 -20.15 5.63 -6.08
CA ASN A 595 -19.11 5.91 -5.07
C ASN A 595 -18.80 7.42 -4.95
N ILE A 596 -19.16 8.23 -5.94
CA ILE A 596 -18.86 9.67 -6.02
C ILE A 596 -20.08 10.58 -5.92
N THR A 597 -21.30 10.01 -5.95
CA THR A 597 -22.55 10.80 -5.96
C THR A 597 -22.77 11.65 -4.71
N GLY A 598 -22.08 11.37 -3.62
CA GLY A 598 -22.12 12.13 -2.37
C GLY A 598 -21.08 13.26 -2.25
N SER A 599 -20.29 13.55 -3.30
CA SER A 599 -19.17 14.49 -3.22
C SER A 599 -19.42 15.77 -4.02
N GLN A 600 -19.11 16.93 -3.39
CA GLN A 600 -19.11 18.25 -4.04
C GLN A 600 -17.81 18.56 -4.79
N SER A 601 -16.77 17.74 -4.64
CA SER A 601 -15.44 18.05 -5.16
C SER A 601 -14.84 16.78 -5.77
N VAL A 602 -15.23 16.45 -6.99
CA VAL A 602 -14.76 15.28 -7.72
C VAL A 602 -13.86 15.72 -8.86
N LEU A 603 -12.62 15.24 -8.84
CA LEU A 603 -11.71 15.30 -9.98
C LEU A 603 -11.83 14.01 -10.78
N PHE A 604 -11.88 14.14 -12.10
CA PHE A 604 -11.70 13.04 -13.04
C PHE A 604 -10.37 13.21 -13.75
N ARG A 605 -9.67 12.10 -14.00
CA ARG A 605 -8.51 12.11 -14.89
C ARG A 605 -8.57 10.98 -15.91
N PHE A 606 -8.09 11.29 -17.10
CA PHE A 606 -7.81 10.34 -18.14
C PHE A 606 -6.35 9.91 -18.00
N VAL A 607 -6.12 8.62 -17.84
CA VAL A 607 -4.78 8.03 -17.75
C VAL A 607 -4.58 7.17 -18.98
N PHE A 608 -3.69 7.57 -19.85
CA PHE A 608 -3.25 6.71 -20.95
C PHE A 608 -2.00 5.97 -20.51
N THR A 609 -2.04 4.65 -20.58
CA THR A 609 -0.92 3.78 -20.24
C THR A 609 -0.49 3.06 -21.51
N GLU A 610 0.76 3.24 -21.87
CA GLU A 610 1.38 2.54 -23.00
C GLU A 610 1.61 1.07 -22.69
N ASP A 611 1.68 0.26 -23.72
CA ASP A 611 1.96 -1.18 -23.63
C ASP A 611 3.23 -1.43 -22.81
N PRO A 612 3.15 -2.13 -21.65
CA PRO A 612 4.31 -2.37 -20.81
C PRO A 612 5.36 -3.30 -21.45
N ALA A 613 5.00 -4.02 -22.53
CA ALA A 613 5.90 -4.93 -23.23
C ALA A 613 6.50 -4.33 -24.50
N ALA A 614 5.80 -3.43 -25.18
CA ALA A 614 6.19 -2.95 -26.52
C ALA A 614 6.49 -1.45 -26.59
N GLY A 615 5.87 -0.59 -25.75
CA GLY A 615 5.96 0.86 -25.92
C GLY A 615 5.51 1.35 -27.30
N ASN A 616 5.89 2.55 -27.67
CA ASN A 616 5.71 3.12 -29.02
C ASN A 616 4.33 2.82 -29.65
N GLY A 617 3.26 3.26 -28.98
CA GLY A 617 1.88 3.11 -29.41
C GLY A 617 1.53 3.99 -30.60
N ASN A 618 0.25 4.21 -30.82
CA ASN A 618 -0.27 5.13 -31.81
C ASN A 618 -0.98 6.30 -31.09
N ARG A 619 -1.68 7.13 -31.85
CA ARG A 619 -2.34 8.32 -31.30
C ARG A 619 -3.67 7.97 -30.70
N LEU A 620 -3.93 8.51 -29.50
CA LEU A 620 -5.23 8.58 -28.87
C LEU A 620 -5.72 10.04 -28.92
N PHE A 621 -6.94 10.23 -29.37
CA PHE A 621 -7.62 11.54 -29.39
C PHE A 621 -8.81 11.51 -28.43
N ILE A 622 -9.04 12.61 -27.71
CA ILE A 622 -10.21 12.86 -26.87
C ILE A 622 -10.84 14.18 -27.26
N ASP A 623 -12.17 14.21 -27.31
CA ASP A 623 -12.93 15.40 -27.68
C ASP A 623 -14.36 15.34 -27.15
N ALA A 624 -15.08 16.47 -27.23
CA ALA A 624 -16.48 16.62 -26.84
C ALA A 624 -16.77 16.07 -25.43
N VAL A 625 -15.93 16.48 -24.46
CA VAL A 625 -16.09 16.09 -23.06
C VAL A 625 -17.24 16.86 -22.45
N LYS A 626 -18.24 16.13 -21.95
CA LYS A 626 -19.47 16.68 -21.38
C LYS A 626 -19.69 16.13 -19.97
N PHE A 627 -19.97 17.05 -19.05
CA PHE A 627 -20.53 16.72 -17.76
C PHE A 627 -21.89 17.41 -17.67
N GLU A 628 -22.93 16.65 -17.93
CA GLU A 628 -24.29 17.18 -18.06
C GLU A 628 -25.29 16.18 -17.49
N GLY A 629 -26.31 16.69 -16.80
CA GLY A 629 -27.44 15.89 -16.32
C GLY A 629 -28.17 15.19 -17.45
N LEU A 630 -28.64 13.97 -17.20
CA LEU A 630 -29.76 13.48 -17.97
C LEU A 630 -30.89 14.49 -17.71
N ALA A 631 -31.28 15.21 -18.75
CA ALA A 631 -32.41 16.14 -18.65
C ALA A 631 -33.70 15.36 -18.37
N ASN A 632 -33.88 14.99 -17.11
CA ASN A 632 -35.01 14.19 -16.61
C ASN A 632 -36.20 15.06 -16.17
N GLY A 633 -36.15 16.39 -16.42
CA GLY A 633 -37.21 17.29 -16.05
C GLY A 633 -37.56 18.27 -17.13
N ILE A 634 -38.85 18.42 -17.42
CA ILE A 634 -39.43 19.49 -18.29
C ILE A 634 -38.90 20.88 -17.89
N ASN A 635 -38.47 21.07 -16.65
CA ASN A 635 -38.02 22.37 -16.14
C ASN A 635 -36.57 22.72 -16.55
N GLU A 636 -35.64 21.76 -16.63
CA GLU A 636 -34.25 22.03 -17.03
C GLU A 636 -34.14 22.31 -18.52
N LEU A 637 -34.82 21.54 -19.36
CA LEU A 637 -34.90 21.80 -20.80
C LEU A 637 -35.53 23.18 -21.09
N THR A 638 -36.57 23.56 -20.35
CA THR A 638 -37.18 24.87 -20.52
C THR A 638 -36.26 26.02 -20.14
N LYS A 639 -35.38 25.86 -19.16
CA LYS A 639 -34.32 26.82 -18.79
C LYS A 639 -33.23 26.89 -19.83
N SER A 640 -32.72 25.74 -20.29
CA SER A 640 -31.66 25.63 -21.29
C SER A 640 -32.03 26.35 -22.59
N TYR A 641 -33.23 26.09 -23.12
CA TYR A 641 -33.73 26.74 -24.31
C TYR A 641 -34.39 28.11 -24.03
N LYS A 642 -34.32 28.64 -22.79
CA LYS A 642 -34.96 29.89 -22.36
C LYS A 642 -36.43 29.98 -22.76
N LEU A 643 -37.14 28.82 -22.68
CA LEU A 643 -38.52 28.69 -23.17
C LEU A 643 -39.48 29.57 -22.38
N ASN A 644 -40.12 30.52 -23.04
CA ASN A 644 -41.10 31.42 -22.47
C ASN A 644 -42.37 31.47 -23.31
N LEU A 645 -43.53 31.65 -22.67
CA LEU A 645 -44.85 31.73 -23.29
C LEU A 645 -45.55 33.00 -22.79
N TYR A 646 -45.78 33.96 -23.68
CA TYR A 646 -46.35 35.25 -23.29
C TYR A 646 -47.24 35.90 -24.38
N PRO A 647 -48.29 36.63 -24.00
CA PRO A 647 -48.84 36.64 -22.67
C PRO A 647 -49.45 35.31 -22.28
N ASN A 648 -49.39 34.99 -20.99
CA ASN A 648 -50.02 33.80 -20.40
C ASN A 648 -50.40 34.14 -18.94
N PRO A 649 -51.69 34.30 -18.59
CA PRO A 649 -52.89 34.07 -19.42
C PRO A 649 -53.02 34.99 -20.64
N SER A 650 -53.69 34.47 -21.65
CA SER A 650 -53.97 35.20 -22.92
C SER A 650 -55.43 35.22 -23.23
N ASN A 651 -55.86 36.28 -23.94
CA ASN A 651 -57.20 36.40 -24.44
C ASN A 651 -57.32 36.04 -25.95
N SER A 652 -56.19 35.90 -26.65
CA SER A 652 -56.14 35.57 -28.06
C SER A 652 -54.78 34.98 -28.46
N GLU A 653 -53.90 35.77 -29.05
CA GLU A 653 -52.58 35.38 -29.51
C GLU A 653 -51.60 35.27 -28.35
N THR A 654 -50.71 34.23 -28.39
CA THR A 654 -49.63 34.01 -27.45
C THR A 654 -48.37 33.71 -28.24
N ASN A 655 -47.23 34.20 -27.78
CA ASN A 655 -45.92 33.96 -28.38
C ASN A 655 -45.14 32.92 -27.57
N LEU A 656 -44.63 31.88 -28.24
CA LEU A 656 -43.65 30.91 -27.72
C LEU A 656 -42.28 31.40 -28.13
N LYS A 657 -41.46 31.80 -27.14
CA LYS A 657 -40.09 32.25 -27.34
C LYS A 657 -39.12 31.17 -26.84
N PHE A 658 -38.10 30.86 -27.61
CA PHE A 658 -37.03 29.94 -27.24
C PHE A 658 -35.73 30.34 -27.94
N ASN A 659 -34.60 29.83 -27.43
CA ASN A 659 -33.27 30.09 -27.99
C ASN A 659 -32.64 28.78 -28.46
N LEU A 660 -32.04 28.79 -29.66
CA LEU A 660 -31.32 27.68 -30.25
C LEU A 660 -29.83 28.00 -30.30
N ASN A 661 -28.98 27.07 -29.83
CA ASN A 661 -27.52 27.20 -29.98
C ASN A 661 -27.09 26.98 -31.43
N ASP A 662 -27.75 26.04 -32.12
CA ASP A 662 -27.52 25.70 -33.53
C ASP A 662 -28.82 25.59 -34.29
N ALA A 663 -28.76 25.53 -35.63
CA ALA A 663 -29.91 25.25 -36.46
C ALA A 663 -30.54 23.88 -36.10
N ALA A 664 -31.83 23.85 -35.81
CA ALA A 664 -32.52 22.67 -35.33
C ALA A 664 -33.89 22.46 -35.95
N ASN A 665 -34.29 21.20 -36.07
CA ASN A 665 -35.69 20.90 -36.45
C ASN A 665 -36.59 21.01 -35.23
N VAL A 666 -37.57 21.84 -35.31
CA VAL A 666 -38.47 22.19 -34.20
C VAL A 666 -39.92 21.83 -34.55
N THR A 667 -40.54 21.08 -33.65
CA THR A 667 -41.97 20.80 -33.72
C THR A 667 -42.70 21.47 -32.57
N VAL A 668 -43.75 22.27 -32.87
CA VAL A 668 -44.62 22.85 -31.86
C VAL A 668 -46.04 22.37 -32.08
N ASN A 669 -46.67 21.82 -31.04
CA ASN A 669 -48.08 21.46 -31.06
C ASN A 669 -48.80 21.88 -29.77
N VAL A 670 -50.07 22.21 -29.91
CA VAL A 670 -50.94 22.64 -28.80
C VAL A 670 -52.01 21.58 -28.57
N VAL A 671 -52.08 21.11 -27.34
CA VAL A 671 -53.05 20.07 -26.97
C VAL A 671 -53.94 20.54 -25.82
N ASP A 672 -55.17 19.99 -25.79
CA ASP A 672 -56.08 20.14 -24.66
C ASP A 672 -55.68 19.28 -23.45
N ILE A 673 -56.49 19.32 -22.40
CA ILE A 673 -56.21 18.53 -21.15
C ILE A 673 -56.35 17.02 -21.36
N LEU A 674 -56.94 16.59 -22.50
CA LEU A 674 -57.07 15.17 -22.88
C LEU A 674 -55.93 14.71 -23.83
N GLY A 675 -55.05 15.65 -24.23
CA GLY A 675 -53.94 15.38 -25.16
C GLY A 675 -54.31 15.48 -26.64
N ASN A 676 -55.51 15.95 -27.01
CA ASN A 676 -55.89 16.14 -28.39
C ASN A 676 -55.28 17.42 -28.97
N ASN A 677 -54.73 17.33 -30.18
CA ASN A 677 -54.24 18.52 -30.88
C ASN A 677 -55.39 19.47 -31.21
N VAL A 678 -55.29 20.73 -30.77
CA VAL A 678 -56.30 21.77 -30.92
C VAL A 678 -55.91 22.85 -31.92
N LEU A 679 -54.65 22.89 -32.33
CA LEU A 679 -54.10 23.72 -33.40
C LEU A 679 -53.22 22.89 -34.35
N PRO A 680 -53.06 23.32 -35.62
CA PRO A 680 -52.10 22.68 -36.53
C PRO A 680 -50.70 22.69 -35.96
N ALA A 681 -50.00 21.57 -36.02
CA ALA A 681 -48.62 21.45 -35.58
C ALA A 681 -47.70 22.26 -36.53
N ILE A 682 -46.72 22.93 -35.94
CA ILE A 682 -45.65 23.61 -36.67
C ILE A 682 -44.46 22.62 -36.64
N ASN A 683 -43.91 22.33 -37.81
CA ASN A 683 -42.71 21.49 -37.95
C ASN A 683 -41.80 22.11 -39.00
N THR A 684 -40.70 22.74 -38.55
CA THR A 684 -39.77 23.43 -39.42
C THR A 684 -38.39 23.54 -38.80
N THR A 685 -37.37 23.76 -39.65
CA THR A 685 -36.03 24.04 -39.17
C THR A 685 -35.87 25.53 -38.90
N PHE A 686 -35.40 25.87 -37.69
CA PHE A 686 -35.03 27.21 -37.30
C PHE A 686 -33.52 27.37 -37.25
N SER A 687 -33.01 28.56 -37.55
CA SER A 687 -31.60 28.90 -37.41
C SER A 687 -31.21 29.09 -35.93
N ALA A 688 -29.91 29.09 -35.63
CA ALA A 688 -29.39 29.46 -34.31
C ALA A 688 -29.87 30.85 -33.86
N GLY A 689 -29.98 31.03 -32.54
CA GLY A 689 -30.38 32.27 -31.91
C GLY A 689 -31.81 32.23 -31.36
N GLU A 690 -32.30 33.42 -31.02
CA GLU A 690 -33.64 33.62 -30.45
C GLU A 690 -34.73 33.42 -31.50
N GLN A 691 -35.73 32.60 -31.19
CA GLN A 691 -36.88 32.31 -32.04
C GLN A 691 -38.18 32.66 -31.34
N VAL A 692 -39.14 33.13 -32.13
CA VAL A 692 -40.48 33.44 -31.62
C VAL A 692 -41.51 32.83 -32.56
N VAL A 693 -42.40 32.02 -32.01
CA VAL A 693 -43.48 31.35 -32.73
C VAL A 693 -44.82 31.81 -32.18
N SER A 694 -45.67 32.36 -33.03
CA SER A 694 -47.01 32.78 -32.64
C SER A 694 -47.94 31.57 -32.50
N ILE A 695 -48.59 31.45 -31.34
CA ILE A 695 -49.57 30.45 -30.97
C ILE A 695 -50.96 31.10 -30.91
N ASN A 696 -51.98 30.42 -31.45
CA ASN A 696 -53.35 30.87 -31.44
C ASN A 696 -53.54 32.29 -32.09
N LYS A 697 -52.82 32.56 -33.18
CA LYS A 697 -52.77 33.81 -33.86
C LYS A 697 -54.15 34.35 -34.22
N ASN A 698 -55.10 33.46 -34.54
CA ASN A 698 -56.45 33.83 -34.95
C ASN A 698 -57.50 33.80 -33.81
N GLY A 699 -57.07 33.59 -32.56
CA GLY A 699 -57.92 33.51 -31.38
C GLY A 699 -59.00 32.39 -31.43
N THR A 700 -58.62 31.24 -32.02
CA THR A 700 -59.57 30.14 -32.25
C THR A 700 -59.70 29.18 -31.04
N LEU A 701 -58.85 29.30 -30.04
CA LEU A 701 -58.94 28.49 -28.83
C LEU A 701 -60.03 29.06 -27.91
N SER A 702 -60.88 28.15 -27.42
CA SER A 702 -61.88 28.49 -26.40
C SER A 702 -61.21 28.75 -25.04
N LYS A 703 -61.93 29.39 -24.11
CA LYS A 703 -61.46 29.55 -22.73
C LYS A 703 -61.15 28.24 -22.12
N GLY A 704 -59.94 28.11 -21.55
CA GLY A 704 -59.52 26.83 -20.97
C GLY A 704 -58.00 26.72 -20.77
N ILE A 705 -57.60 25.54 -20.32
CA ILE A 705 -56.21 25.17 -20.11
C ILE A 705 -55.73 24.31 -21.27
N TYR A 706 -54.60 24.66 -21.82
CA TYR A 706 -53.92 23.98 -22.92
C TYR A 706 -52.45 23.72 -22.56
N PHE A 707 -51.78 22.81 -23.28
CA PHE A 707 -50.37 22.57 -23.18
C PHE A 707 -49.70 22.84 -24.55
N VAL A 708 -48.72 23.71 -24.54
CA VAL A 708 -47.89 23.98 -25.71
C VAL A 708 -46.67 23.08 -25.58
N ASN A 709 -46.56 22.08 -26.44
CA ASN A 709 -45.48 21.13 -26.51
C ASN A 709 -44.48 21.54 -27.58
N LEU A 710 -43.22 21.67 -27.22
CA LEU A 710 -42.08 21.97 -28.07
C LEU A 710 -41.17 20.76 -28.14
N SER A 711 -40.78 20.32 -29.32
CA SER A 711 -39.73 19.31 -29.53
C SER A 711 -38.62 19.90 -30.38
N ILE A 712 -37.38 19.85 -29.89
CA ILE A 712 -36.18 20.33 -30.58
C ILE A 712 -35.24 19.11 -30.72
N ASN A 713 -34.97 18.66 -31.95
CA ASN A 713 -34.16 17.48 -32.24
C ASN A 713 -34.53 16.26 -31.39
N GLY A 714 -35.84 16.08 -31.06
CA GLY A 714 -36.34 14.99 -30.23
C GLY A 714 -36.46 15.27 -28.72
N ALA A 715 -35.82 16.33 -28.21
CA ALA A 715 -35.98 16.78 -26.81
C ALA A 715 -37.35 17.46 -26.64
N LYS A 716 -38.19 16.94 -25.72
CA LYS A 716 -39.59 17.37 -25.54
C LYS A 716 -39.75 18.27 -24.32
N MET A 717 -40.43 19.39 -24.50
CA MET A 717 -40.76 20.37 -23.45
C MET A 717 -42.23 20.70 -23.51
N SER A 718 -42.83 21.14 -22.41
CA SER A 718 -44.22 21.53 -22.35
C SER A 718 -44.40 22.79 -21.46
N LYS A 719 -45.26 23.69 -21.87
CA LYS A 719 -45.70 24.85 -21.09
C LYS A 719 -47.23 24.91 -21.04
N LYS A 720 -47.76 25.14 -19.85
CA LYS A 720 -49.21 25.40 -19.66
C LYS A 720 -49.57 26.77 -20.26
N LEU A 721 -50.60 26.78 -21.07
CA LEU A 721 -51.23 27.97 -21.63
C LEU A 721 -52.64 28.11 -21.03
N LEU A 722 -52.95 29.28 -20.51
CA LEU A 722 -54.30 29.61 -20.04
C LEU A 722 -54.92 30.63 -20.99
N ILE A 723 -56.10 30.32 -21.59
CA ILE A 723 -56.93 31.24 -22.39
C ILE A 723 -58.09 31.69 -21.53
N ASN A 724 -58.25 33.00 -21.37
CA ASN A 724 -59.30 33.66 -20.56
C ASN A 724 -60.60 33.86 -21.31
#